data_75ec35fa423e8c5b5bca6eccf4ceaaa3
#
_entry.id   75ec35fa423e8c5b5bca6eccf4ceaaa3
#
_cell.length_a   1.000
_cell.length_b   1.000
_cell.length_c   1.000
_cell.angle_alpha   90.00
_cell.angle_beta   90.00
_cell.angle_gamma   90.00
#
_symmetry.space_group_name_H-M   'P 1'
#
loop_
_entity.id
_entity.type
_entity.pdbx_description
1 polymer ?
#
loop_
_entity_poly.entity_id
_entity_poly.type
_entity_poly.pdbx_seq_one_letter_code
_entity_poly.pdbx_strand_id
1 'polypeptide(L)'
;MFGGSDPSAATMPFIVRACLTKLLHDGPEALSELAQKFEAADSLAAFVRQRTGFEGALFERDSLQDFAAHVLLTAAASLVPAAALQKLSNHIAPAYAPYCIAVVREWAGDAAASDDLREICELVQDACGLRHVFGALSTDDLLRLDVFPCVDEAILSDLLTSLAQGADRVDEARRVAAARRDLCWYDDVACYYQVLLALADMAAFKRDHAGGFHIAQAAEVWESYTTDWWRMDAAYRALRQANERCKLRGVDLLEEPERRAVEWAENNYVNWYLTESNACWANAAQAQWRDAGHVEGVARQDLFYWETLPAYTGSAKAKVVLISDALRYEVAQDVAAALERERGGEVRMGSVQAMFPSITEMGMSALLPHQAMTLNMETGAVLLDGMPTGSTVERQAVLQKAAPAGRALSAAVYLDMSAAERKELLKSSEIVYLYHNKIDATGEKLATESDVFDACAESVDELVSIAKRVCTDVPGARVTITSDHGFLFTANELPECLFLGKNDLPDEPVLFGKRHAVVAQGDALADIANGADGSPYLAMNMDHVVPGGDYVGLAPRGIVHYKRPGGTKRYVHGGVSLQELVVPVVGYRRLSASSKEFVDTQTAKLRVLSESRRVTNSLFGIKLLQEEAATGKVLP
;
A
#
# COMPACT_ATOMS: atom_id res chain seq x y z
N MET A 1 -22.23 31.16 -31.74
CA MET A 1 -20.83 31.48 -31.89
C MET A 1 -19.94 30.30 -31.40
N PHE A 2 -20.12 29.81 -30.22
CA PHE A 2 -19.30 28.73 -29.63
C PHE A 2 -19.94 27.32 -29.74
N GLY A 3 -20.76 27.06 -30.75
CA GLY A 3 -21.10 25.71 -31.23
C GLY A 3 -22.00 24.83 -30.35
N GLY A 4 -22.86 25.34 -29.51
CA GLY A 4 -23.84 24.53 -28.82
C GLY A 4 -25.12 24.36 -29.66
N SER A 5 -25.59 23.14 -29.87
CA SER A 5 -26.89 22.87 -30.48
C SER A 5 -28.09 23.24 -29.59
N ASP A 6 -27.83 23.63 -28.35
CA ASP A 6 -28.82 24.06 -27.37
C ASP A 6 -28.40 25.39 -26.72
N PRO A 7 -29.03 26.53 -27.08
CA PRO A 7 -28.75 27.83 -26.48
C PRO A 7 -29.01 27.89 -24.95
N SER A 8 -29.82 26.98 -24.42
CA SER A 8 -30.15 26.91 -22.98
C SER A 8 -29.04 26.28 -22.15
N ALA A 9 -28.08 25.57 -22.79
CA ALA A 9 -26.92 24.98 -22.14
C ALA A 9 -25.71 25.95 -22.00
N ALA A 10 -25.78 27.14 -22.64
CA ALA A 10 -24.70 28.14 -22.55
C ALA A 10 -24.90 28.99 -21.29
N THR A 11 -24.24 28.59 -20.21
CA THR A 11 -24.15 29.45 -19.01
C THR A 11 -23.29 30.68 -19.30
N MET A 12 -23.45 31.74 -18.49
CA MET A 12 -22.61 32.93 -18.63
C MET A 12 -21.08 32.62 -18.41
N PRO A 13 -20.70 31.78 -17.46
CA PRO A 13 -19.29 31.29 -17.31
C PRO A 13 -18.79 30.54 -18.54
N PHE A 14 -19.62 29.76 -19.21
CA PHE A 14 -19.27 29.02 -20.42
C PHE A 14 -18.68 29.92 -21.52
N ILE A 15 -19.18 31.14 -21.69
CA ILE A 15 -18.70 32.05 -22.74
C ILE A 15 -17.22 32.44 -22.49
N VAL A 16 -16.85 32.75 -21.25
CA VAL A 16 -15.48 33.10 -20.88
C VAL A 16 -14.56 31.89 -21.08
N ARG A 17 -14.99 30.71 -20.61
CA ARG A 17 -14.28 29.46 -20.85
C ARG A 17 -14.06 29.22 -22.34
N ALA A 18 -15.10 29.27 -23.16
CA ALA A 18 -15.03 29.04 -24.59
C ALA A 18 -14.09 30.01 -25.32
N CYS A 19 -14.01 31.28 -24.85
CA CYS A 19 -13.01 32.22 -25.35
C CYS A 19 -11.59 31.77 -25.03
N LEU A 20 -11.33 31.39 -23.79
CA LEU A 20 -10.01 30.95 -23.33
C LEU A 20 -9.59 29.65 -24.01
N THR A 21 -10.48 28.64 -24.12
CA THR A 21 -10.22 27.41 -24.88
C THR A 21 -9.94 27.70 -26.36
N LYS A 22 -10.71 28.63 -26.97
CA LYS A 22 -10.46 29.00 -28.38
C LYS A 22 -9.13 29.71 -28.57
N LEU A 23 -8.75 30.59 -27.65
CA LEU A 23 -7.45 31.25 -27.65
C LEU A 23 -6.30 30.26 -27.45
N LEU A 24 -6.50 29.26 -26.60
CA LEU A 24 -5.52 28.21 -26.32
C LEU A 24 -5.20 27.36 -27.57
N HIS A 25 -6.25 26.85 -28.25
CA HIS A 25 -6.06 25.91 -29.33
C HIS A 25 -5.89 26.54 -30.70
N ASP A 26 -6.54 27.65 -30.96
CA ASP A 26 -6.62 28.23 -32.31
C ASP A 26 -6.04 29.63 -32.42
N GLY A 27 -5.72 30.26 -31.31
CA GLY A 27 -5.12 31.60 -31.26
C GLY A 27 -6.08 32.76 -31.42
N PRO A 28 -5.59 34.00 -31.27
CA PRO A 28 -6.41 35.23 -31.29
C PRO A 28 -7.00 35.54 -32.65
N GLU A 29 -6.31 35.21 -33.75
CA GLU A 29 -6.80 35.42 -35.10
C GLU A 29 -8.06 34.60 -35.36
N ALA A 30 -8.10 33.33 -34.95
CA ALA A 30 -9.26 32.45 -35.12
C ALA A 30 -10.45 32.89 -34.25
N LEU A 31 -10.20 33.42 -33.04
CA LEU A 31 -11.26 34.00 -32.22
C LEU A 31 -11.82 35.29 -32.87
N SER A 32 -10.94 36.14 -33.44
CA SER A 32 -11.32 37.34 -34.16
C SER A 32 -12.19 37.04 -35.39
N GLU A 33 -11.74 36.11 -36.26
CA GLU A 33 -12.48 35.66 -37.43
C GLU A 33 -13.87 35.09 -37.07
N LEU A 34 -13.92 34.29 -36.00
CA LEU A 34 -15.17 33.74 -35.50
C LEU A 34 -16.10 34.84 -35.01
N ALA A 35 -15.58 35.81 -34.25
CA ALA A 35 -16.37 36.93 -33.76
C ALA A 35 -16.89 37.83 -34.87
N GLN A 36 -16.08 38.11 -35.91
CA GLN A 36 -16.45 38.87 -37.09
C GLN A 36 -17.52 38.13 -37.92
N LYS A 37 -17.39 36.83 -38.13
CA LYS A 37 -18.36 35.99 -38.84
C LYS A 37 -19.79 36.09 -38.26
N PHE A 38 -19.90 36.28 -36.97
CA PHE A 38 -21.18 36.41 -36.27
C PHE A 38 -21.53 37.88 -35.92
N GLU A 39 -20.79 38.87 -36.43
CA GLU A 39 -20.94 40.30 -36.13
C GLU A 39 -20.94 40.55 -34.61
N ALA A 40 -20.16 39.79 -33.83
CA ALA A 40 -20.22 39.76 -32.37
C ALA A 40 -18.96 40.30 -31.68
N ALA A 41 -17.96 40.82 -32.42
CA ALA A 41 -16.67 41.23 -31.85
C ALA A 41 -16.84 42.25 -30.72
N ASP A 42 -17.53 43.37 -30.98
CA ASP A 42 -17.76 44.42 -29.99
C ASP A 42 -18.60 43.90 -28.82
N SER A 43 -19.64 43.10 -29.12
CA SER A 43 -20.54 42.54 -28.09
C SER A 43 -19.78 41.55 -27.20
N LEU A 44 -18.89 40.74 -27.74
CA LEU A 44 -18.06 39.80 -26.98
C LEU A 44 -17.05 40.54 -26.07
N ALA A 45 -16.37 41.56 -26.63
CA ALA A 45 -15.43 42.38 -25.85
C ALA A 45 -16.16 43.13 -24.71
N ALA A 46 -17.33 43.69 -25.01
CA ALA A 46 -18.16 44.35 -24.00
C ALA A 46 -18.65 43.37 -22.92
N PHE A 47 -19.07 42.14 -23.30
CA PHE A 47 -19.49 41.09 -22.38
C PHE A 47 -18.32 40.69 -21.45
N VAL A 48 -17.15 40.40 -22.00
CA VAL A 48 -15.96 40.04 -21.22
C VAL A 48 -15.60 41.13 -20.21
N ARG A 49 -15.55 42.40 -20.68
CA ARG A 49 -15.27 43.55 -19.79
C ARG A 49 -16.30 43.66 -18.68
N GLN A 50 -17.60 43.59 -19.02
CA GLN A 50 -18.68 43.73 -18.05
C GLN A 50 -18.70 42.62 -17.01
N ARG A 51 -18.29 41.38 -17.37
CA ARG A 51 -18.39 40.22 -16.51
C ARG A 51 -17.14 39.93 -15.72
N THR A 52 -15.96 40.17 -16.30
CA THR A 52 -14.67 39.88 -15.67
C THR A 52 -13.91 41.14 -15.25
N GLY A 53 -14.25 42.31 -15.77
CA GLY A 53 -13.47 43.54 -15.58
C GLY A 53 -12.22 43.60 -16.45
N PHE A 54 -12.04 42.70 -17.40
CA PHE A 54 -10.88 42.69 -18.28
C PHE A 54 -10.96 43.85 -19.29
N GLU A 55 -9.97 44.75 -19.29
CA GLU A 55 -9.87 45.91 -20.17
C GLU A 55 -8.87 45.75 -21.31
N GLY A 56 -8.14 44.60 -21.34
CA GLY A 56 -7.15 44.30 -22.36
C GLY A 56 -7.76 43.94 -23.71
N ALA A 57 -6.91 43.83 -24.71
CA ALA A 57 -7.31 43.52 -26.09
C ALA A 57 -7.52 42.00 -26.25
N LEU A 58 -8.77 41.59 -26.50
CA LEU A 58 -9.15 40.17 -26.56
C LEU A 58 -8.67 39.46 -27.83
N PHE A 59 -8.36 40.20 -28.89
CA PHE A 59 -8.04 39.67 -30.23
C PHE A 59 -6.58 39.92 -30.65
N GLU A 60 -5.71 40.30 -29.72
CA GLU A 60 -4.29 40.55 -29.95
C GLU A 60 -3.41 39.34 -29.56
N ARG A 61 -2.15 39.36 -29.96
CA ARG A 61 -1.21 38.24 -29.85
C ARG A 61 -1.06 37.68 -28.42
N ASP A 62 -1.04 38.54 -27.41
CA ASP A 62 -0.81 38.14 -26.02
C ASP A 62 -2.13 37.96 -25.22
N SER A 63 -3.28 38.00 -25.91
CA SER A 63 -4.61 37.99 -25.30
C SER A 63 -4.88 36.74 -24.45
N LEU A 64 -4.36 35.56 -24.81
CA LEU A 64 -4.51 34.35 -24.02
C LEU A 64 -3.90 34.52 -22.63
N GLN A 65 -2.62 34.91 -22.56
CA GLN A 65 -1.90 35.03 -21.30
C GLN A 65 -2.50 36.11 -20.41
N ASP A 66 -2.78 37.30 -20.98
CA ASP A 66 -3.32 38.44 -20.23
C ASP A 66 -4.73 38.18 -19.72
N PHE A 67 -5.60 37.61 -20.57
CA PHE A 67 -6.99 37.33 -20.19
C PHE A 67 -7.07 36.16 -19.21
N ALA A 68 -6.30 35.10 -19.41
CA ALA A 68 -6.22 33.98 -18.48
C ALA A 68 -5.68 34.42 -17.12
N ALA A 69 -4.56 35.17 -17.09
CA ALA A 69 -4.01 35.71 -15.86
C ALA A 69 -5.05 36.59 -15.13
N HIS A 70 -5.77 37.45 -15.85
CA HIS A 70 -6.81 38.28 -15.26
C HIS A 70 -7.92 37.45 -14.59
N VAL A 71 -8.46 36.46 -15.29
CA VAL A 71 -9.57 35.61 -14.77
C VAL A 71 -9.10 34.77 -13.58
N LEU A 72 -7.96 34.08 -13.73
CA LEU A 72 -7.47 33.14 -12.72
C LEU A 72 -6.95 33.87 -11.46
N LEU A 73 -6.18 34.96 -11.63
CA LEU A 73 -5.66 35.73 -10.48
C LEU A 73 -6.78 36.49 -9.77
N THR A 74 -7.80 36.98 -10.50
CA THR A 74 -8.98 37.59 -9.88
C THR A 74 -9.75 36.56 -9.05
N ALA A 75 -9.89 35.32 -9.53
CA ALA A 75 -10.50 34.24 -8.76
C ALA A 75 -9.67 33.90 -7.51
N ALA A 76 -8.36 33.80 -7.64
CA ALA A 76 -7.46 33.44 -6.56
C ALA A 76 -7.35 34.53 -5.47
N ALA A 77 -7.38 35.79 -5.85
CA ALA A 77 -7.09 36.92 -4.94
C ALA A 77 -8.02 37.01 -3.72
N SER A 78 -9.23 36.47 -3.80
CA SER A 78 -10.17 36.44 -2.67
C SER A 78 -9.94 35.24 -1.73
N LEU A 79 -9.09 34.29 -2.12
CA LEU A 79 -8.86 33.01 -1.42
C LEU A 79 -7.51 32.97 -0.67
N VAL A 80 -6.64 33.93 -0.93
CA VAL A 80 -5.33 34.07 -0.28
C VAL A 80 -5.18 35.43 0.39
N PRO A 81 -4.19 35.62 1.31
CA PRO A 81 -3.91 36.91 1.89
C PRO A 81 -3.60 37.98 0.82
N ALA A 82 -4.21 39.15 0.93
CA ALA A 82 -4.12 40.23 -0.08
C ALA A 82 -2.66 40.64 -0.42
N ALA A 83 -1.75 40.51 0.54
CA ALA A 83 -0.32 40.83 0.34
C ALA A 83 0.37 39.83 -0.61
N ALA A 84 -0.11 38.61 -0.72
CA ALA A 84 0.53 37.56 -1.52
C ALA A 84 0.57 37.90 -3.02
N LEU A 85 -0.52 38.45 -3.55
CA LEU A 85 -0.66 38.79 -4.97
C LEU A 85 -0.48 40.32 -5.25
N GLN A 86 0.05 41.08 -4.30
CA GLN A 86 0.17 42.55 -4.45
C GLN A 86 0.98 42.98 -5.69
N LYS A 87 2.02 42.24 -6.03
CA LYS A 87 2.85 42.51 -7.22
C LYS A 87 2.13 42.23 -8.55
N LEU A 88 1.04 41.46 -8.50
CA LEU A 88 0.22 41.09 -9.64
C LEU A 88 -1.12 41.84 -9.68
N SER A 89 -1.25 42.91 -8.90
CA SER A 89 -2.49 43.67 -8.74
C SER A 89 -3.04 44.29 -10.05
N ASN A 90 -2.19 44.47 -11.05
CA ASN A 90 -2.58 44.93 -12.39
C ASN A 90 -3.45 43.92 -13.15
N HIS A 91 -3.36 42.61 -12.79
CA HIS A 91 -4.21 41.57 -13.37
C HIS A 91 -5.46 41.28 -12.53
N ILE A 92 -5.65 41.90 -11.39
CA ILE A 92 -6.68 41.55 -10.42
C ILE A 92 -7.79 42.60 -10.37
N ALA A 93 -9.02 42.19 -10.56
CA ALA A 93 -10.22 43.00 -10.45
C ALA A 93 -11.15 42.46 -9.32
N PRO A 94 -10.95 42.87 -8.05
CA PRO A 94 -11.63 42.22 -6.90
C PRO A 94 -13.15 42.27 -6.96
N ALA A 95 -13.74 43.29 -7.59
CA ALA A 95 -15.19 43.43 -7.76
C ALA A 95 -15.80 42.28 -8.60
N TYR A 96 -14.98 41.61 -9.43
CA TYR A 96 -15.43 40.54 -10.33
C TYR A 96 -15.04 39.13 -9.84
N ALA A 97 -14.39 39.02 -8.69
CA ALA A 97 -13.96 37.73 -8.14
C ALA A 97 -15.05 36.67 -8.06
N PRO A 98 -16.31 36.96 -7.63
CA PRO A 98 -17.35 35.95 -7.58
C PRO A 98 -17.66 35.32 -8.95
N TYR A 99 -17.61 36.12 -10.01
CA TYR A 99 -17.85 35.61 -11.36
C TYR A 99 -16.66 34.80 -11.88
N CYS A 100 -15.43 35.27 -11.67
CA CYS A 100 -14.23 34.54 -12.06
C CYS A 100 -14.12 33.19 -11.32
N ILE A 101 -14.46 33.14 -10.02
CA ILE A 101 -14.56 31.88 -9.26
C ILE A 101 -15.58 30.94 -9.89
N ALA A 102 -16.74 31.45 -10.28
CA ALA A 102 -17.78 30.62 -10.93
C ALA A 102 -17.29 30.06 -12.27
N VAL A 103 -16.55 30.82 -13.08
CA VAL A 103 -15.92 30.36 -14.33
C VAL A 103 -14.96 29.20 -14.05
N VAL A 104 -14.02 29.37 -13.10
CA VAL A 104 -13.03 28.35 -12.78
C VAL A 104 -13.69 27.08 -12.24
N ARG A 105 -14.64 27.20 -11.32
CA ARG A 105 -15.32 26.04 -10.72
C ARG A 105 -16.20 25.27 -11.70
N GLU A 106 -16.92 25.99 -12.58
CA GLU A 106 -17.68 25.33 -13.65
C GLU A 106 -16.76 24.59 -14.60
N TRP A 107 -15.60 25.21 -14.93
CA TRP A 107 -14.61 24.61 -15.81
C TRP A 107 -13.93 23.38 -15.19
N ALA A 108 -13.41 23.49 -13.97
CA ALA A 108 -12.84 22.37 -13.21
C ALA A 108 -13.83 21.20 -13.04
N GLY A 109 -15.11 21.51 -13.06
CA GLY A 109 -16.18 20.55 -12.96
C GLY A 109 -16.53 19.81 -14.24
N ASP A 110 -16.02 20.18 -15.37
CA ASP A 110 -16.26 19.54 -16.66
C ASP A 110 -15.06 18.67 -17.03
N ALA A 111 -15.17 17.36 -16.79
CA ALA A 111 -14.11 16.40 -17.06
C ALA A 111 -13.63 16.38 -18.52
N ALA A 112 -14.48 16.82 -19.48
CA ALA A 112 -14.11 16.90 -20.90
C ALA A 112 -13.26 18.14 -21.23
N ALA A 113 -13.20 19.12 -20.34
CA ALA A 113 -12.52 20.40 -20.56
C ALA A 113 -11.52 20.76 -19.44
N SER A 114 -11.35 19.91 -18.44
CA SER A 114 -10.43 20.14 -17.31
C SER A 114 -8.97 20.17 -17.72
N ASP A 115 -8.61 19.49 -18.81
CA ASP A 115 -7.26 19.51 -19.35
C ASP A 115 -6.88 20.90 -19.89
N ASP A 116 -7.81 21.59 -20.59
CA ASP A 116 -7.60 22.96 -21.04
C ASP A 116 -7.40 23.92 -19.85
N LEU A 117 -8.19 23.76 -18.78
CA LEU A 117 -8.02 24.55 -17.57
C LEU A 117 -6.65 24.35 -16.95
N ARG A 118 -6.19 23.10 -16.86
CA ARG A 118 -4.87 22.77 -16.33
C ARG A 118 -3.77 23.43 -17.14
N GLU A 119 -3.79 23.30 -18.47
CA GLU A 119 -2.80 23.91 -19.37
C GLU A 119 -2.76 25.44 -19.21
N ILE A 120 -3.92 26.08 -19.13
CA ILE A 120 -4.01 27.53 -18.91
C ILE A 120 -3.50 27.92 -17.51
N CYS A 121 -3.81 27.14 -16.49
CA CYS A 121 -3.28 27.37 -15.14
C CYS A 121 -1.74 27.24 -15.12
N GLU A 122 -1.16 26.27 -15.80
CA GLU A 122 0.29 26.10 -15.93
C GLU A 122 0.92 27.29 -16.65
N LEU A 123 0.34 27.74 -17.75
CA LEU A 123 0.80 28.91 -18.48
C LEU A 123 0.83 30.17 -17.59
N VAL A 124 -0.23 30.42 -16.82
CA VAL A 124 -0.32 31.59 -15.95
C VAL A 124 0.60 31.49 -14.74
N GLN A 125 0.69 30.31 -14.11
CA GLN A 125 1.57 30.12 -12.95
C GLN A 125 3.04 30.30 -13.30
N ASP A 126 3.46 29.88 -14.48
CA ASP A 126 4.84 30.06 -14.95
C ASP A 126 5.12 31.54 -15.32
N ALA A 127 4.21 32.16 -16.09
CA ALA A 127 4.35 33.56 -16.49
C ALA A 127 4.36 34.54 -15.29
N CYS A 128 3.59 34.23 -14.26
CA CYS A 128 3.47 35.07 -13.06
C CYS A 128 4.38 34.65 -11.90
N GLY A 129 5.15 33.57 -12.04
CA GLY A 129 6.06 33.06 -10.99
C GLY A 129 5.34 32.60 -9.73
N LEU A 130 4.14 32.00 -9.87
CA LEU A 130 3.25 31.69 -8.73
C LEU A 130 3.82 30.62 -7.81
N ARG A 131 4.64 29.69 -8.31
CA ARG A 131 5.35 28.72 -7.45
C ARG A 131 6.13 29.38 -6.33
N HIS A 132 6.83 30.48 -6.65
CA HIS A 132 7.56 31.25 -5.64
C HIS A 132 6.63 32.01 -4.68
N VAL A 133 5.53 32.56 -5.19
CA VAL A 133 4.55 33.29 -4.39
C VAL A 133 3.85 32.38 -3.39
N PHE A 134 3.34 31.24 -3.86
CA PHE A 134 2.60 30.31 -3.01
C PHE A 134 3.52 29.48 -2.10
N GLY A 135 4.73 29.17 -2.53
CA GLY A 135 5.73 28.51 -1.69
C GLY A 135 6.17 29.29 -0.44
N ALA A 136 5.85 30.60 -0.39
CA ALA A 136 6.09 31.44 0.78
C ALA A 136 4.89 31.55 1.75
N LEU A 137 3.75 30.91 1.41
CA LEU A 137 2.52 30.93 2.21
C LEU A 137 2.40 29.68 3.08
N SER A 138 1.64 29.80 4.17
CA SER A 138 1.32 28.63 5.00
C SER A 138 0.29 27.71 4.32
N THR A 139 0.28 26.45 4.72
CA THR A 139 -0.75 25.49 4.26
C THR A 139 -2.17 26.01 4.54
N ASP A 140 -2.42 26.64 5.69
CA ASP A 140 -3.74 27.20 6.04
C ASP A 140 -4.18 28.32 5.09
N ASP A 141 -3.24 29.16 4.63
CA ASP A 141 -3.52 30.21 3.65
C ASP A 141 -3.86 29.65 2.27
N LEU A 142 -3.28 28.50 1.93
CA LEU A 142 -3.41 27.84 0.62
C LEU A 142 -4.57 26.88 0.52
N LEU A 143 -5.04 26.29 1.63
CA LEU A 143 -6.02 25.21 1.63
C LEU A 143 -7.32 25.53 0.89
N ARG A 144 -7.70 26.80 0.86
CA ARG A 144 -8.93 27.29 0.20
C ARG A 144 -8.73 27.63 -1.27
N LEU A 145 -7.48 27.66 -1.74
CA LEU A 145 -7.15 28.01 -3.11
C LEU A 145 -7.21 26.76 -4.01
N ASP A 146 -8.21 26.74 -4.88
CA ASP A 146 -8.55 25.67 -5.79
C ASP A 146 -8.42 26.10 -7.27
N VAL A 147 -7.42 26.94 -7.58
CA VAL A 147 -7.25 27.55 -8.92
C VAL A 147 -5.99 27.05 -9.64
N PHE A 148 -4.90 26.80 -8.96
CA PHE A 148 -3.62 26.48 -9.58
C PHE A 148 -3.02 25.16 -9.08
N PRO A 149 -2.49 24.29 -9.97
CA PRO A 149 -1.79 23.06 -9.57
C PRO A 149 -0.60 23.28 -8.63
N CYS A 150 0.19 24.36 -8.82
CA CYS A 150 1.35 24.66 -7.99
C CYS A 150 1.02 24.94 -6.51
N VAL A 151 -0.26 25.13 -6.18
CA VAL A 151 -0.71 25.20 -4.78
C VAL A 151 -0.52 23.88 -4.06
N ASP A 152 -0.82 22.76 -4.71
CA ASP A 152 -0.59 21.43 -4.13
C ASP A 152 0.90 21.14 -3.97
N GLU A 153 1.75 21.59 -4.91
CA GLU A 153 3.19 21.50 -4.78
C GLU A 153 3.69 22.23 -3.51
N ALA A 154 3.20 23.46 -3.27
CA ALA A 154 3.56 24.25 -2.08
C ALA A 154 3.09 23.61 -0.77
N ILE A 155 1.83 23.14 -0.73
CA ILE A 155 1.25 22.45 0.43
C ILE A 155 2.02 21.16 0.75
N LEU A 156 2.29 20.33 -0.25
CA LEU A 156 3.04 19.08 -0.10
C LEU A 156 4.46 19.33 0.38
N SER A 157 5.14 20.34 -0.20
CA SER A 157 6.50 20.73 0.21
C SER A 157 6.56 21.13 1.69
N ASP A 158 5.61 21.94 2.18
CA ASP A 158 5.52 22.37 3.58
C ASP A 158 5.25 21.20 4.51
N LEU A 159 4.23 20.37 4.20
CA LEU A 159 3.82 19.26 5.07
C LEU A 159 4.86 18.14 5.13
N LEU A 160 5.43 17.72 3.98
CA LEU A 160 6.48 16.70 3.93
C LEU A 160 7.73 17.16 4.72
N THR A 161 8.14 18.41 4.50
CA THR A 161 9.30 18.97 5.22
C THR A 161 9.05 19.04 6.73
N SER A 162 7.89 19.55 7.14
CA SER A 162 7.54 19.72 8.56
C SER A 162 7.46 18.37 9.29
N LEU A 163 6.80 17.36 8.70
CA LEU A 163 6.73 16.01 9.29
C LEU A 163 8.10 15.35 9.36
N ALA A 164 8.93 15.48 8.33
CA ALA A 164 10.30 14.95 8.33
C ALA A 164 11.20 15.63 9.36
N GLN A 165 10.88 16.86 9.76
CA GLN A 165 11.53 17.57 10.87
C GLN A 165 10.96 17.23 12.26
N GLY A 166 9.95 16.36 12.32
CA GLY A 166 9.34 15.92 13.57
C GLY A 166 8.22 16.81 14.09
N ALA A 167 7.67 17.70 13.28
CA ALA A 167 6.50 18.49 13.65
C ALA A 167 5.25 17.60 13.74
N ASP A 168 4.42 17.80 14.76
CA ASP A 168 3.15 17.08 14.91
C ASP A 168 2.04 17.72 14.05
N ARG A 169 2.04 17.38 12.76
CA ARG A 169 1.05 17.84 11.77
C ARG A 169 0.28 16.68 11.13
N VAL A 170 0.19 15.54 11.83
CA VAL A 170 -0.45 14.31 11.32
C VAL A 170 -1.91 14.55 10.91
N ASP A 171 -2.70 15.14 11.79
CA ASP A 171 -4.14 15.36 11.53
C ASP A 171 -4.36 16.41 10.44
N GLU A 172 -3.47 17.38 10.34
CA GLU A 172 -3.49 18.37 9.27
C GLU A 172 -3.19 17.72 7.92
N ALA A 173 -2.16 16.88 7.83
CA ALA A 173 -1.81 16.17 6.61
C ALA A 173 -2.99 15.32 6.09
N ARG A 174 -3.67 14.58 6.99
CA ARG A 174 -4.85 13.77 6.65
C ARG A 174 -6.01 14.64 6.18
N ARG A 175 -6.30 15.73 6.89
CA ARG A 175 -7.38 16.67 6.53
C ARG A 175 -7.12 17.31 5.16
N VAL A 176 -5.89 17.75 4.91
CA VAL A 176 -5.49 18.38 3.64
C VAL A 176 -5.58 17.39 2.49
N ALA A 177 -4.99 16.20 2.64
CA ALA A 177 -5.07 15.17 1.61
C ALA A 177 -6.52 14.80 1.23
N ALA A 178 -7.42 14.74 2.22
CA ALA A 178 -8.84 14.50 1.97
C ALA A 178 -9.51 15.66 1.22
N ALA A 179 -9.21 16.91 1.57
CA ALA A 179 -9.80 18.11 0.98
C ALA A 179 -9.35 18.35 -0.47
N ARG A 180 -8.13 17.91 -0.82
CA ARG A 180 -7.54 18.13 -2.16
C ARG A 180 -7.86 17.03 -3.18
N ARG A 181 -8.41 15.90 -2.75
CA ARG A 181 -8.65 14.70 -3.59
C ARG A 181 -9.55 14.95 -4.80
N ASP A 182 -10.49 15.90 -4.71
CA ASP A 182 -11.48 16.13 -5.75
C ASP A 182 -11.06 17.19 -6.80
N LEU A 183 -9.81 17.66 -6.74
CA LEU A 183 -9.29 18.61 -7.71
C LEU A 183 -8.97 17.92 -9.05
N CYS A 184 -9.25 18.61 -10.16
CA CYS A 184 -9.12 18.03 -11.50
C CYS A 184 -7.65 17.67 -11.90
N TRP A 185 -6.66 18.19 -11.19
CA TRP A 185 -5.23 17.85 -11.35
C TRP A 185 -4.69 16.92 -10.25
N TYR A 186 -5.55 16.40 -9.35
CA TYR A 186 -5.10 15.58 -8.22
C TYR A 186 -4.25 14.37 -8.66
N ASP A 187 -4.58 13.74 -9.80
CA ASP A 187 -3.85 12.58 -10.32
C ASP A 187 -2.37 12.87 -10.62
N ASP A 188 -2.01 14.13 -10.87
CA ASP A 188 -0.62 14.54 -11.11
C ASP A 188 0.22 14.53 -9.84
N VAL A 189 -0.40 14.76 -8.68
CA VAL A 189 0.25 14.83 -7.37
C VAL A 189 -0.21 13.74 -6.39
N ALA A 190 -1.06 12.81 -6.83
CA ALA A 190 -1.64 11.77 -5.98
C ALA A 190 -0.58 10.90 -5.27
N CYS A 191 0.51 10.55 -5.97
CA CYS A 191 1.61 9.78 -5.36
C CYS A 191 2.28 10.54 -4.21
N TYR A 192 2.45 11.86 -4.31
CA TYR A 192 3.03 12.67 -3.24
C TYR A 192 2.10 12.78 -2.03
N TYR A 193 0.78 12.85 -2.25
CA TYR A 193 -0.20 12.75 -1.16
C TYR A 193 -0.19 11.37 -0.51
N GLN A 194 0.07 10.31 -1.26
CA GLN A 194 0.25 8.96 -0.71
C GLN A 194 1.54 8.86 0.14
N VAL A 195 2.65 9.47 -0.29
CA VAL A 195 3.87 9.60 0.53
C VAL A 195 3.57 10.38 1.81
N LEU A 196 2.86 11.51 1.70
CA LEU A 196 2.48 12.34 2.85
C LEU A 196 1.63 11.57 3.87
N LEU A 197 0.63 10.83 3.42
CA LEU A 197 -0.24 10.05 4.30
C LEU A 197 0.52 8.92 4.98
N ALA A 198 1.35 8.18 4.26
CA ALA A 198 2.17 7.12 4.82
C ALA A 198 3.21 7.66 5.82
N LEU A 199 3.85 8.81 5.51
CA LEU A 199 4.73 9.51 6.44
C LEU A 199 4.00 9.95 7.72
N ALA A 200 2.77 10.46 7.57
CA ALA A 200 1.93 10.86 8.70
C ALA A 200 1.55 9.65 9.58
N ASP A 201 1.27 8.49 8.97
CA ASP A 201 0.98 7.26 9.71
C ASP A 201 2.21 6.75 10.48
N MET A 202 3.41 6.79 9.88
CA MET A 202 4.66 6.47 10.56
C MET A 202 4.97 7.45 11.69
N ALA A 203 4.73 8.75 11.49
CA ALA A 203 4.93 9.78 12.50
C ALA A 203 3.95 9.62 13.68
N ALA A 204 2.68 9.29 13.41
CA ALA A 204 1.69 8.98 14.42
C ALA A 204 2.11 7.77 15.25
N PHE A 205 2.50 6.68 14.58
CA PHE A 205 2.99 5.46 15.26
C PHE A 205 4.18 5.77 16.17
N LYS A 206 5.18 6.54 15.66
CA LYS A 206 6.34 6.92 16.46
C LYS A 206 5.97 7.78 17.67
N ARG A 207 5.02 8.72 17.53
CA ARG A 207 4.51 9.54 18.63
C ARG A 207 3.83 8.66 19.70
N ASP A 208 2.99 7.73 19.27
CA ASP A 208 2.21 6.86 20.14
C ASP A 208 3.14 5.86 20.89
N HIS A 209 4.31 5.55 20.33
CA HIS A 209 5.34 4.67 20.90
C HIS A 209 6.63 5.41 21.32
N ALA A 210 6.53 6.70 21.68
CA ALA A 210 7.68 7.50 22.08
C ALA A 210 8.42 6.96 23.32
N GLY A 211 7.76 6.11 24.14
CA GLY A 211 8.37 5.41 25.26
C GLY A 211 9.23 4.18 24.89
N GLY A 212 9.28 3.79 23.61
CA GLY A 212 9.95 2.57 23.13
C GLY A 212 9.16 1.29 23.38
N PHE A 213 9.80 0.13 23.16
CA PHE A 213 9.18 -1.19 23.23
C PHE A 213 9.74 -1.95 24.45
N HIS A 214 8.94 -2.06 25.55
CA HIS A 214 9.40 -2.58 26.83
C HIS A 214 8.42 -3.61 27.40
N ILE A 215 8.29 -4.76 26.73
CA ILE A 215 7.41 -5.86 27.13
C ILE A 215 8.27 -7.08 27.50
N ALA A 216 8.06 -7.62 28.69
CA ALA A 216 8.86 -8.73 29.19
C ALA A 216 8.31 -10.12 28.80
N GLN A 217 7.03 -10.22 28.48
CA GLN A 217 6.35 -11.48 28.15
C GLN A 217 6.29 -11.66 26.64
N ALA A 218 6.80 -12.76 26.12
CA ALA A 218 6.84 -13.01 24.67
C ALA A 218 5.45 -13.07 24.03
N ALA A 219 4.47 -13.67 24.68
CA ALA A 219 3.09 -13.71 24.19
C ALA A 219 2.45 -12.30 24.11
N GLU A 220 2.79 -11.39 25.03
CA GLU A 220 2.32 -10.00 25.01
C GLU A 220 3.00 -9.18 23.90
N VAL A 221 4.28 -9.44 23.59
CA VAL A 221 4.96 -8.85 22.42
C VAL A 221 4.27 -9.30 21.14
N TRP A 222 3.96 -10.60 21.03
CA TRP A 222 3.23 -11.17 19.89
C TRP A 222 1.86 -10.51 19.71
N GLU A 223 1.09 -10.38 20.80
CA GLU A 223 -0.21 -9.70 20.77
C GLU A 223 -0.07 -8.23 20.35
N SER A 224 0.91 -7.51 20.89
CA SER A 224 1.18 -6.12 20.53
C SER A 224 1.53 -5.97 19.06
N TYR A 225 2.33 -6.89 18.51
CA TYR A 225 2.63 -6.88 17.09
C TYR A 225 1.40 -7.13 16.24
N THR A 226 0.60 -8.14 16.58
CA THR A 226 -0.57 -8.55 15.79
C THR A 226 -1.76 -7.59 15.91
N THR A 227 -1.81 -6.77 16.96
CA THR A 227 -2.88 -5.77 17.15
C THR A 227 -2.51 -4.38 16.69
N ASP A 228 -1.22 -3.99 16.76
CA ASP A 228 -0.83 -2.60 16.55
C ASP A 228 0.52 -2.43 15.79
N TRP A 229 1.61 -3.11 16.18
CA TRP A 229 2.95 -2.78 15.67
C TRP A 229 3.12 -3.03 14.18
N TRP A 230 2.41 -4.00 13.60
CA TRP A 230 2.37 -4.26 12.15
C TRP A 230 2.04 -3.01 11.30
N ARG A 231 1.38 -2.01 11.90
CA ARG A 231 1.01 -0.76 11.21
C ARG A 231 2.23 0.03 10.75
N MET A 232 3.33 -0.05 11.48
CA MET A 232 4.58 0.60 11.07
C MET A 232 5.18 -0.08 9.81
N ASP A 233 5.13 -1.41 9.76
CA ASP A 233 5.53 -2.17 8.57
C ASP A 233 4.66 -1.79 7.34
N ALA A 234 3.35 -1.72 7.51
CA ALA A 234 2.40 -1.35 6.46
C ALA A 234 2.60 0.09 5.96
N ALA A 235 2.79 1.05 6.88
CA ALA A 235 3.03 2.45 6.54
C ALA A 235 4.36 2.63 5.79
N TYR A 236 5.42 1.94 6.22
CA TYR A 236 6.70 1.96 5.51
C TYR A 236 6.58 1.38 4.10
N ARG A 237 5.91 0.23 3.91
CA ARG A 237 5.66 -0.35 2.59
C ARG A 237 4.88 0.61 1.69
N ALA A 238 3.80 1.21 2.21
CA ALA A 238 2.98 2.18 1.47
C ALA A 238 3.79 3.41 1.04
N LEU A 239 4.65 3.95 1.92
CA LEU A 239 5.55 5.06 1.61
C LEU A 239 6.51 4.70 0.48
N ARG A 240 7.14 3.52 0.55
CA ARG A 240 8.10 3.07 -0.46
C ARG A 240 7.44 2.91 -1.84
N GLN A 241 6.26 2.29 -1.89
CA GLN A 241 5.49 2.13 -3.13
C GLN A 241 5.07 3.49 -3.73
N ALA A 242 4.62 4.43 -2.89
CA ALA A 242 4.26 5.76 -3.35
C ALA A 242 5.48 6.52 -3.90
N ASN A 243 6.63 6.43 -3.22
CA ASN A 243 7.89 7.04 -3.62
C ASN A 243 8.37 6.55 -5.01
N GLU A 244 8.26 5.24 -5.31
CA GLU A 244 8.62 4.75 -6.65
C GLU A 244 7.72 5.36 -7.75
N ARG A 245 6.43 5.59 -7.46
CA ARG A 245 5.53 6.28 -8.40
C ARG A 245 5.87 7.76 -8.57
N CYS A 246 6.30 8.44 -7.50
CA CYS A 246 6.74 9.84 -7.58
C CYS A 246 7.95 10.02 -8.48
N LYS A 247 8.92 9.10 -8.45
CA LYS A 247 10.11 9.15 -9.34
C LYS A 247 9.74 9.17 -10.83
N LEU A 248 8.60 8.58 -11.21
CA LEU A 248 8.10 8.59 -12.58
C LEU A 248 7.43 9.92 -12.96
N ARG A 249 7.00 10.73 -11.98
CA ARG A 249 6.32 12.02 -12.21
C ARG A 249 7.31 13.20 -12.28
N GLY A 250 8.30 13.24 -11.40
CA GLY A 250 9.40 14.21 -11.44
C GLY A 250 8.96 15.66 -11.25
N VAL A 251 8.34 16.00 -10.11
CA VAL A 251 7.98 17.39 -9.78
C VAL A 251 9.14 18.06 -9.04
N ASP A 252 9.85 18.97 -9.69
CA ASP A 252 11.10 19.59 -9.21
C ASP A 252 10.98 20.16 -7.79
N LEU A 253 9.89 20.87 -7.48
CA LEU A 253 9.68 21.48 -6.16
C LEU A 253 9.54 20.45 -5.03
N LEU A 254 9.12 19.24 -5.35
CA LEU A 254 8.87 18.17 -4.39
C LEU A 254 10.05 17.20 -4.24
N GLU A 255 11.07 17.26 -5.09
CA GLU A 255 12.21 16.34 -5.06
C GLU A 255 12.93 16.34 -3.69
N GLU A 256 13.27 17.51 -3.17
CA GLU A 256 13.97 17.63 -1.87
C GLU A 256 13.05 17.34 -0.66
N PRO A 257 11.80 17.82 -0.58
CA PRO A 257 10.85 17.42 0.46
C PRO A 257 10.56 15.91 0.50
N GLU A 258 10.38 15.29 -0.67
CA GLU A 258 10.18 13.84 -0.78
C GLU A 258 11.41 13.08 -0.31
N ARG A 259 12.60 13.45 -0.77
CA ARG A 259 13.87 12.84 -0.35
C ARG A 259 14.04 12.86 1.17
N ARG A 260 13.77 14.00 1.82
CA ARG A 260 13.82 14.14 3.29
C ARG A 260 12.78 13.25 3.99
N ALA A 261 11.58 13.18 3.44
CA ALA A 261 10.52 12.32 3.96
C ALA A 261 10.93 10.85 3.91
N VAL A 262 11.51 10.41 2.79
CA VAL A 262 12.00 9.04 2.61
C VAL A 262 13.18 8.74 3.54
N GLU A 263 14.14 9.66 3.69
CA GLU A 263 15.26 9.51 4.62
C GLU A 263 14.79 9.41 6.08
N TRP A 264 13.82 10.25 6.46
CA TRP A 264 13.22 10.17 7.79
C TRP A 264 12.53 8.82 8.00
N ALA A 265 11.75 8.37 7.03
CA ALA A 265 11.04 7.09 7.09
C ALA A 265 12.02 5.92 7.22
N GLU A 266 13.06 5.88 6.40
CA GLU A 266 14.10 4.83 6.44
C GLU A 266 14.79 4.77 7.79
N ASN A 267 15.23 5.93 8.31
CA ASN A 267 15.90 6.00 9.60
C ASN A 267 14.97 5.56 10.76
N ASN A 268 13.70 5.94 10.74
CA ASN A 268 12.76 5.56 11.79
C ASN A 268 12.28 4.12 11.67
N TYR A 269 12.19 3.59 10.46
CA TYR A 269 11.82 2.18 10.27
C TYR A 269 12.97 1.24 10.65
N VAL A 270 14.16 1.44 10.09
CA VAL A 270 15.29 0.51 10.28
C VAL A 270 15.97 0.71 11.65
N ASN A 271 16.42 1.95 11.95
CA ASN A 271 17.29 2.19 13.11
C ASN A 271 16.51 2.32 14.43
N TRP A 272 15.21 2.61 14.37
CA TRP A 272 14.40 2.66 15.58
C TRP A 272 13.43 1.47 15.65
N TYR A 273 12.43 1.38 14.76
CA TYR A 273 11.35 0.41 14.89
C TYR A 273 11.84 -1.04 14.77
N LEU A 274 12.48 -1.41 13.66
CA LEU A 274 12.97 -2.79 13.48
C LEU A 274 13.99 -3.17 14.56
N THR A 275 14.88 -2.25 14.92
CA THR A 275 15.93 -2.50 15.91
C THR A 275 15.33 -2.69 17.30
N GLU A 276 14.51 -1.76 17.79
CA GLU A 276 13.99 -1.81 19.15
C GLU A 276 12.88 -2.85 19.35
N SER A 277 11.94 -2.98 18.39
CA SER A 277 10.86 -3.96 18.48
C SER A 277 11.40 -5.40 18.44
N ASN A 278 12.35 -5.68 17.54
CA ASN A 278 12.98 -7.00 17.49
C ASN A 278 13.94 -7.27 18.65
N ALA A 279 14.56 -6.24 19.24
CA ALA A 279 15.31 -6.40 20.47
C ALA A 279 14.38 -6.74 21.65
N CYS A 280 13.24 -6.05 21.78
CA CYS A 280 12.20 -6.37 22.76
C CYS A 280 11.73 -7.82 22.60
N TRP A 281 11.39 -8.23 21.38
CA TRP A 281 10.96 -9.58 21.03
C TRP A 281 12.02 -10.63 21.40
N ALA A 282 13.27 -10.43 20.95
CA ALA A 282 14.37 -11.34 21.25
C ALA A 282 14.60 -11.50 22.76
N ASN A 283 14.59 -10.41 23.51
CA ASN A 283 14.77 -10.44 24.97
C ASN A 283 13.63 -11.18 25.69
N ALA A 284 12.40 -11.00 25.23
CA ALA A 284 11.23 -11.66 25.81
C ALA A 284 11.16 -13.17 25.47
N ALA A 285 11.59 -13.57 24.28
CA ALA A 285 11.40 -14.93 23.77
C ALA A 285 12.62 -15.85 23.90
N GLN A 286 13.84 -15.32 24.06
CA GLN A 286 15.09 -16.09 24.00
C GLN A 286 15.16 -17.32 24.91
N ALA A 287 14.61 -17.23 26.14
CA ALA A 287 14.61 -18.36 27.07
C ALA A 287 13.70 -19.49 26.56
N GLN A 288 12.51 -19.15 26.08
CA GLN A 288 11.56 -20.13 25.56
C GLN A 288 12.06 -20.78 24.26
N TRP A 289 12.71 -20.01 23.36
CA TRP A 289 13.34 -20.56 22.17
C TRP A 289 14.46 -21.54 22.49
N ARG A 290 15.33 -21.18 23.44
CA ARG A 290 16.41 -22.07 23.89
C ARG A 290 15.87 -23.36 24.52
N ASP A 291 14.80 -23.26 25.34
CA ASP A 291 14.29 -24.38 26.12
C ASP A 291 13.31 -25.27 25.30
N ALA A 292 12.48 -24.66 24.45
CA ALA A 292 11.39 -25.35 23.75
C ALA A 292 11.37 -25.13 22.22
N GLY A 293 12.14 -24.22 21.66
CA GLY A 293 12.13 -23.86 20.23
C GLY A 293 10.90 -23.06 19.79
N HIS A 294 9.98 -22.72 20.69
CA HIS A 294 8.77 -21.94 20.40
C HIS A 294 8.34 -21.12 21.60
N VAL A 295 7.44 -20.16 21.39
CA VAL A 295 6.85 -19.31 22.43
C VAL A 295 5.55 -19.93 22.93
N GLU A 296 5.45 -20.10 24.25
CA GLU A 296 4.26 -20.62 24.91
C GLU A 296 3.08 -19.63 24.80
N GLY A 297 1.87 -20.16 24.60
CA GLY A 297 0.65 -19.36 24.44
C GLY A 297 0.44 -18.81 23.03
N VAL A 298 1.38 -19.00 22.10
CA VAL A 298 1.26 -18.64 20.69
C VAL A 298 0.97 -19.90 19.87
N ALA A 299 -0.01 -19.83 18.98
CA ALA A 299 -0.33 -20.95 18.09
C ALA A 299 0.87 -21.26 17.17
N ARG A 300 1.13 -22.56 16.97
CA ARG A 300 2.31 -23.05 16.26
C ARG A 300 1.96 -23.46 14.82
N GLN A 301 2.87 -23.22 13.89
CA GLN A 301 2.69 -23.56 12.49
C GLN A 301 2.69 -25.08 12.24
N ASP A 302 3.51 -25.85 12.96
CA ASP A 302 3.55 -27.32 12.86
C ASP A 302 2.28 -28.02 13.39
N LEU A 303 1.47 -27.31 14.16
CA LEU A 303 0.15 -27.75 14.62
C LEU A 303 -1.00 -27.16 13.79
N PHE A 304 -0.70 -26.42 12.72
CA PHE A 304 -1.69 -25.71 11.91
C PHE A 304 -2.84 -26.61 11.42
N TYR A 305 -2.53 -27.75 10.82
CA TYR A 305 -3.55 -28.63 10.24
C TYR A 305 -4.52 -29.16 11.30
N TRP A 306 -4.00 -29.53 12.47
CA TRP A 306 -4.79 -30.19 13.51
C TRP A 306 -5.48 -29.23 14.47
N GLU A 307 -4.83 -28.13 14.82
CA GLU A 307 -5.31 -27.22 15.86
C GLU A 307 -5.89 -25.91 15.31
N THR A 308 -5.21 -25.29 14.34
CA THR A 308 -5.62 -23.97 13.82
C THR A 308 -6.67 -24.08 12.73
N LEU A 309 -6.41 -24.86 11.70
CA LEU A 309 -7.25 -24.96 10.49
C LEU A 309 -8.71 -25.35 10.75
N PRO A 310 -9.05 -26.27 11.69
CA PRO A 310 -10.42 -26.62 11.99
C PRO A 310 -11.29 -25.44 12.43
N ALA A 311 -10.72 -24.47 13.15
CA ALA A 311 -11.41 -23.26 13.59
C ALA A 311 -11.81 -22.33 12.43
N TYR A 312 -11.09 -22.40 11.30
CA TYR A 312 -11.32 -21.60 10.11
C TYR A 312 -12.19 -22.31 9.07
N THR A 313 -12.07 -23.62 8.95
CA THR A 313 -12.79 -24.41 7.94
C THR A 313 -14.13 -24.94 8.43
N GLY A 314 -14.25 -25.35 9.70
CA GLY A 314 -15.48 -25.91 10.27
C GLY A 314 -16.15 -26.96 9.37
N SER A 315 -17.48 -26.89 9.25
CA SER A 315 -18.31 -27.76 8.42
C SER A 315 -18.53 -27.24 6.99
N ALA A 316 -17.51 -26.60 6.38
CA ALA A 316 -17.62 -26.04 5.04
C ALA A 316 -17.86 -27.09 3.97
N LYS A 317 -18.60 -26.73 2.91
CA LYS A 317 -18.86 -27.57 1.72
C LYS A 317 -17.63 -27.81 0.87
N ALA A 318 -16.73 -26.85 0.85
CA ALA A 318 -15.40 -26.97 0.27
C ALA A 318 -14.43 -26.22 1.18
N LYS A 319 -13.24 -26.77 1.37
CA LYS A 319 -12.17 -26.22 2.20
C LYS A 319 -10.97 -25.95 1.33
N VAL A 320 -10.51 -24.71 1.31
CA VAL A 320 -9.32 -24.30 0.54
C VAL A 320 -8.32 -23.67 1.50
N VAL A 321 -7.09 -24.15 1.47
CA VAL A 321 -5.94 -23.52 2.10
C VAL A 321 -5.10 -22.88 1.01
N LEU A 322 -5.00 -21.56 1.01
CA LEU A 322 -4.23 -20.77 0.05
C LEU A 322 -2.97 -20.29 0.75
N ILE A 323 -1.83 -20.86 0.39
CA ILE A 323 -0.53 -20.57 0.98
C ILE A 323 0.21 -19.64 0.03
N SER A 324 0.46 -18.41 0.46
CA SER A 324 1.27 -17.45 -0.28
C SER A 324 2.65 -17.38 0.35
N ASP A 325 3.66 -17.79 -0.42
CA ASP A 325 5.06 -17.83 -0.02
C ASP A 325 5.54 -16.43 0.37
N ALA A 326 6.10 -16.32 1.58
CA ALA A 326 6.58 -15.09 2.19
C ALA A 326 5.49 -14.00 2.42
N LEU A 327 4.23 -14.36 2.60
CA LEU A 327 3.18 -13.38 2.91
C LEU A 327 3.33 -12.86 4.34
N ARG A 328 3.78 -11.62 4.50
CA ARG A 328 3.90 -10.95 5.81
C ARG A 328 2.53 -10.70 6.45
N TYR A 329 2.53 -10.65 7.79
CA TYR A 329 1.31 -10.37 8.56
C TYR A 329 0.64 -9.04 8.16
N GLU A 330 1.42 -7.98 7.95
CA GLU A 330 0.90 -6.66 7.55
C GLU A 330 0.31 -6.66 6.13
N VAL A 331 0.87 -7.43 5.19
CA VAL A 331 0.30 -7.58 3.83
C VAL A 331 -1.03 -8.34 3.89
N ALA A 332 -1.11 -9.35 4.78
CA ALA A 332 -2.34 -10.11 4.99
C ALA A 332 -3.47 -9.26 5.60
N GLN A 333 -3.18 -8.16 6.31
CA GLN A 333 -4.17 -7.18 6.75
C GLN A 333 -4.85 -6.50 5.56
N ASP A 334 -4.11 -6.19 4.48
CA ASP A 334 -4.69 -5.64 3.25
C ASP A 334 -5.61 -6.65 2.57
N VAL A 335 -5.20 -7.93 2.52
CA VAL A 335 -6.05 -9.02 2.02
C VAL A 335 -7.33 -9.13 2.85
N ALA A 336 -7.21 -9.10 4.18
CA ALA A 336 -8.34 -9.17 5.09
C ALA A 336 -9.29 -7.99 4.89
N ALA A 337 -8.76 -6.77 4.82
CA ALA A 337 -9.54 -5.55 4.61
C ALA A 337 -10.26 -5.55 3.24
N ALA A 338 -9.60 -6.03 2.18
CA ALA A 338 -10.20 -6.12 0.86
C ALA A 338 -11.35 -7.15 0.83
N LEU A 339 -11.16 -8.32 1.44
CA LEU A 339 -12.18 -9.37 1.54
C LEU A 339 -13.35 -8.95 2.44
N GLU A 340 -13.09 -8.20 3.51
CA GLU A 340 -14.13 -7.67 4.41
C GLU A 340 -15.04 -6.67 3.71
N ARG A 341 -14.53 -5.89 2.73
CA ARG A 341 -15.33 -4.96 1.92
C ARG A 341 -16.27 -5.65 0.93
N GLU A 342 -16.01 -6.93 0.60
CA GLU A 342 -16.85 -7.67 -0.34
C GLU A 342 -18.26 -7.90 0.23
N ARG A 343 -19.27 -7.85 -0.65
CA ARG A 343 -20.67 -8.09 -0.25
C ARG A 343 -20.85 -9.46 0.37
N GLY A 344 -21.28 -9.48 1.62
CA GLY A 344 -21.42 -10.71 2.41
C GLY A 344 -20.08 -11.34 2.80
N GLY A 345 -18.97 -10.64 2.60
CA GLY A 345 -17.66 -11.10 3.07
C GLY A 345 -17.61 -11.09 4.60
N GLU A 346 -17.12 -12.17 5.17
CA GLU A 346 -16.82 -12.29 6.58
C GLU A 346 -15.39 -12.79 6.71
N VAL A 347 -14.59 -12.04 7.45
CA VAL A 347 -13.17 -12.31 7.63
C VAL A 347 -12.87 -12.57 9.10
N ARG A 348 -11.99 -13.54 9.36
CA ARG A 348 -11.39 -13.79 10.66
C ARG A 348 -9.87 -13.73 10.52
N MET A 349 -9.22 -12.84 11.26
CA MET A 349 -7.77 -12.72 11.28
C MET A 349 -7.19 -13.43 12.50
N GLY A 350 -6.06 -14.10 12.31
CA GLY A 350 -5.25 -14.72 13.35
C GLY A 350 -3.81 -14.86 12.89
N SER A 351 -3.01 -15.54 13.69
CA SER A 351 -1.59 -15.77 13.39
C SER A 351 -1.10 -17.07 13.99
N VAL A 352 -0.01 -17.61 13.43
CA VAL A 352 0.76 -18.73 13.97
C VAL A 352 2.25 -18.39 13.93
N GLN A 353 3.02 -18.92 14.89
CA GLN A 353 4.47 -18.79 14.90
C GLN A 353 5.07 -19.71 13.84
N ALA A 354 5.82 -19.14 12.88
CA ALA A 354 6.56 -19.91 11.88
C ALA A 354 7.57 -20.85 12.53
N MET A 355 7.88 -21.94 11.83
CA MET A 355 8.98 -22.84 12.21
C MET A 355 10.33 -22.12 12.10
N PHE A 356 11.27 -22.55 12.94
CA PHE A 356 12.67 -22.15 12.79
C PHE A 356 13.49 -23.28 12.14
N PRO A 357 14.38 -22.97 11.18
CA PRO A 357 14.52 -21.67 10.49
C PRO A 357 13.27 -21.32 9.66
N SER A 358 12.94 -20.02 9.59
CA SER A 358 11.75 -19.51 8.86
C SER A 358 12.01 -19.47 7.35
N ILE A 359 12.03 -20.65 6.76
CA ILE A 359 12.34 -20.91 5.35
C ILE A 359 11.24 -21.74 4.69
N THR A 360 11.16 -21.66 3.37
CA THR A 360 10.13 -22.31 2.56
C THR A 360 10.01 -23.81 2.83
N GLU A 361 11.14 -24.53 2.91
CA GLU A 361 11.12 -25.99 3.12
C GLU A 361 10.49 -26.36 4.47
N MET A 362 10.77 -25.59 5.52
CA MET A 362 10.22 -25.79 6.86
C MET A 362 8.76 -25.39 6.94
N GLY A 363 8.42 -24.18 6.55
CA GLY A 363 7.08 -23.62 6.68
C GLY A 363 6.05 -24.32 5.81
N MET A 364 6.38 -24.62 4.54
CA MET A 364 5.49 -25.36 3.64
C MET A 364 5.20 -26.76 4.15
N SER A 365 6.17 -27.41 4.80
CA SER A 365 6.00 -28.74 5.41
C SER A 365 5.15 -28.66 6.67
N ALA A 366 5.41 -27.70 7.54
CA ALA A 366 4.72 -27.52 8.82
C ALA A 366 3.19 -27.32 8.66
N LEU A 367 2.75 -26.74 7.56
CA LEU A 367 1.33 -26.52 7.27
C LEU A 367 0.57 -27.79 6.85
N LEU A 368 1.26 -28.91 6.61
CA LEU A 368 0.68 -30.18 6.20
C LEU A 368 0.35 -31.07 7.42
N PRO A 369 -0.57 -32.05 7.28
CA PRO A 369 -0.85 -33.02 8.34
C PRO A 369 0.34 -33.95 8.58
N HIS A 370 0.82 -34.02 9.83
CA HIS A 370 1.89 -34.94 10.24
C HIS A 370 1.83 -35.23 11.74
N GLN A 371 2.54 -36.27 12.17
CA GLN A 371 2.81 -36.59 13.57
C GLN A 371 4.25 -36.26 13.96
N ALA A 372 5.19 -36.45 13.03
CA ALA A 372 6.58 -36.16 13.20
C ALA A 372 7.14 -35.39 11.98
N MET A 373 7.89 -34.37 12.26
CA MET A 373 8.64 -33.58 11.28
C MET A 373 10.13 -33.78 11.54
N THR A 374 10.89 -34.14 10.52
CA THR A 374 12.33 -34.34 10.65
C THR A 374 13.09 -33.58 9.56
N LEU A 375 14.15 -32.88 9.97
CA LEU A 375 15.09 -32.21 9.09
C LEU A 375 16.29 -33.12 8.86
N ASN A 376 16.52 -33.50 7.61
CA ASN A 376 17.73 -34.24 7.23
C ASN A 376 18.92 -33.26 7.17
N MET A 377 19.86 -33.41 8.07
CA MET A 377 20.96 -32.46 8.22
C MET A 377 22.00 -32.54 7.10
N GLU A 378 22.06 -33.65 6.34
CA GLU A 378 22.98 -33.79 5.21
C GLU A 378 22.45 -33.11 3.95
N THR A 379 21.14 -33.22 3.71
CA THR A 379 20.51 -32.76 2.47
C THR A 379 19.69 -31.47 2.63
N GLY A 380 19.35 -31.08 3.85
CA GLY A 380 18.42 -30.00 4.15
C GLY A 380 16.94 -30.35 3.85
N ALA A 381 16.66 -31.60 3.47
CA ALA A 381 15.31 -32.03 3.14
C ALA A 381 14.45 -32.20 4.40
N VAL A 382 13.21 -31.74 4.34
CA VAL A 382 12.21 -31.95 5.39
C VAL A 382 11.36 -33.18 5.07
N LEU A 383 11.24 -34.05 6.04
CA LEU A 383 10.39 -35.26 5.94
C LEU A 383 9.26 -35.18 6.97
N LEU A 384 8.04 -35.51 6.54
CA LEU A 384 6.86 -35.64 7.40
C LEU A 384 6.49 -37.11 7.49
N ASP A 385 6.56 -37.71 8.70
CA ASP A 385 6.34 -39.14 8.91
C ASP A 385 7.16 -40.02 7.92
N GLY A 386 8.40 -39.57 7.62
CA GLY A 386 9.30 -40.21 6.69
C GLY A 386 9.05 -39.93 5.20
N MET A 387 8.09 -39.07 4.85
CA MET A 387 7.78 -38.70 3.47
C MET A 387 8.37 -37.36 3.08
N PRO A 388 8.92 -37.21 1.86
CA PRO A 388 9.44 -35.92 1.39
C PRO A 388 8.34 -34.93 1.09
N THR A 389 8.69 -33.61 1.10
CA THR A 389 7.76 -32.49 0.92
C THR A 389 8.30 -31.40 -0.02
N GLY A 390 9.37 -31.69 -0.75
CA GLY A 390 10.06 -30.71 -1.60
C GLY A 390 9.28 -30.28 -2.85
N SER A 391 8.27 -31.04 -3.26
CA SER A 391 7.44 -30.75 -4.43
C SER A 391 5.95 -30.74 -4.10
N THR A 392 5.13 -30.07 -4.96
CA THR A 392 3.66 -30.07 -4.83
C THR A 392 3.08 -31.49 -4.88
N VAL A 393 3.68 -32.39 -5.67
CA VAL A 393 3.25 -33.80 -5.77
C VAL A 393 3.51 -34.54 -4.46
N GLU A 394 4.66 -34.36 -3.86
CA GLU A 394 5.01 -34.96 -2.56
C GLU A 394 4.13 -34.41 -1.45
N ARG A 395 3.92 -33.09 -1.41
CA ARG A 395 2.98 -32.44 -0.46
C ARG A 395 1.56 -32.98 -0.60
N GLN A 396 1.08 -33.21 -1.83
CA GLN A 396 -0.21 -33.87 -2.05
C GLN A 396 -0.23 -35.28 -1.48
N ALA A 397 0.83 -36.05 -1.65
CA ALA A 397 0.89 -37.43 -1.12
C ALA A 397 0.84 -37.42 0.43
N VAL A 398 1.50 -36.45 1.08
CA VAL A 398 1.37 -36.28 2.54
C VAL A 398 -0.06 -35.90 2.93
N LEU A 399 -0.66 -34.92 2.25
CA LEU A 399 -2.02 -34.45 2.52
C LEU A 399 -3.03 -35.59 2.40
N GLN A 400 -2.86 -36.45 1.42
CA GLN A 400 -3.77 -37.59 1.15
C GLN A 400 -3.74 -38.70 2.22
N LYS A 401 -2.73 -38.72 3.09
CA LYS A 401 -2.75 -39.64 4.25
C LYS A 401 -3.83 -39.26 5.27
N ALA A 402 -4.05 -37.96 5.47
CA ALA A 402 -5.07 -37.47 6.40
C ALA A 402 -6.40 -37.17 5.70
N ALA A 403 -6.36 -36.76 4.43
CA ALA A 403 -7.51 -36.46 3.59
C ALA A 403 -7.37 -37.18 2.24
N PRO A 404 -7.87 -38.41 2.07
CA PRO A 404 -7.63 -39.21 0.88
C PRO A 404 -8.05 -38.55 -0.44
N ALA A 405 -9.10 -37.72 -0.43
CA ALA A 405 -9.50 -36.90 -1.57
C ALA A 405 -8.85 -35.48 -1.58
N GLY A 406 -7.81 -35.26 -0.76
CA GLY A 406 -7.05 -33.98 -0.73
C GLY A 406 -6.31 -33.73 -2.05
N ARG A 407 -6.23 -32.45 -2.43
CA ARG A 407 -5.53 -31.98 -3.64
C ARG A 407 -4.57 -30.87 -3.30
N ALA A 408 -3.43 -30.85 -3.99
CA ALA A 408 -2.43 -29.80 -3.90
C ALA A 408 -2.00 -29.37 -5.31
N LEU A 409 -2.06 -28.08 -5.60
CA LEU A 409 -1.69 -27.52 -6.90
C LEU A 409 -1.22 -26.06 -6.77
N SER A 410 -0.56 -25.54 -7.80
CA SER A 410 -0.20 -24.12 -7.81
C SER A 410 -1.44 -23.24 -8.05
N ALA A 411 -1.43 -22.03 -7.51
CA ALA A 411 -2.47 -21.02 -7.72
C ALA A 411 -2.63 -20.68 -9.22
N ALA A 412 -1.52 -20.64 -9.97
CA ALA A 412 -1.55 -20.42 -11.41
C ALA A 412 -2.35 -21.50 -12.15
N VAL A 413 -2.10 -22.78 -11.86
CA VAL A 413 -2.88 -23.89 -12.45
C VAL A 413 -4.37 -23.77 -12.10
N TYR A 414 -4.71 -23.40 -10.86
CA TYR A 414 -6.10 -23.18 -10.45
C TYR A 414 -6.76 -22.02 -11.23
N LEU A 415 -6.02 -20.94 -11.46
CA LEU A 415 -6.52 -19.77 -12.20
C LEU A 415 -6.75 -20.07 -13.69
N ASP A 416 -5.94 -20.94 -14.29
CA ASP A 416 -6.06 -21.37 -15.70
C ASP A 416 -7.23 -22.34 -15.94
N MET A 417 -7.77 -22.97 -14.88
CA MET A 417 -8.92 -23.86 -14.99
C MET A 417 -10.19 -23.11 -15.40
N SER A 418 -11.04 -23.75 -16.19
CA SER A 418 -12.41 -23.30 -16.43
C SER A 418 -13.25 -23.35 -15.14
N ALA A 419 -14.35 -22.60 -15.10
CA ALA A 419 -15.27 -22.62 -13.96
C ALA A 419 -15.85 -24.02 -13.68
N ALA A 420 -16.03 -24.86 -14.69
CA ALA A 420 -16.52 -26.23 -14.55
C ALA A 420 -15.46 -27.11 -13.86
N GLU A 421 -14.21 -27.02 -14.30
CA GLU A 421 -13.08 -27.77 -13.71
C GLU A 421 -12.84 -27.37 -12.26
N ARG A 422 -12.84 -26.08 -11.94
CA ARG A 422 -12.71 -25.61 -10.56
C ARG A 422 -13.83 -26.11 -9.65
N LYS A 423 -15.09 -26.06 -10.12
CA LYS A 423 -16.24 -26.60 -9.37
C LYS A 423 -16.13 -28.11 -9.11
N GLU A 424 -15.68 -28.84 -10.10
CA GLU A 424 -15.47 -30.30 -9.97
C GLU A 424 -14.35 -30.57 -8.97
N LEU A 425 -13.21 -29.90 -9.08
CA LEU A 425 -12.10 -30.00 -8.14
C LEU A 425 -12.57 -29.72 -6.70
N LEU A 426 -13.26 -28.61 -6.48
CA LEU A 426 -13.70 -28.17 -5.14
C LEU A 426 -14.77 -29.08 -4.53
N LYS A 427 -15.63 -29.73 -5.35
CA LYS A 427 -16.68 -30.65 -4.88
C LYS A 427 -16.18 -32.06 -4.64
N SER A 428 -15.21 -32.51 -5.42
CA SER A 428 -14.64 -33.84 -5.32
C SER A 428 -13.54 -33.97 -4.28
N SER A 429 -13.04 -32.82 -3.76
CA SER A 429 -11.93 -32.78 -2.80
C SER A 429 -12.44 -32.57 -1.37
N GLU A 430 -11.83 -33.25 -0.39
CA GLU A 430 -12.04 -32.98 1.04
C GLU A 430 -11.44 -31.66 1.45
N ILE A 431 -10.28 -31.36 0.86
CA ILE A 431 -9.54 -30.11 1.07
C ILE A 431 -8.62 -29.85 -0.13
N VAL A 432 -8.44 -28.58 -0.50
CA VAL A 432 -7.56 -28.17 -1.59
C VAL A 432 -6.50 -27.22 -1.04
N TYR A 433 -5.23 -27.53 -1.27
CA TYR A 433 -4.09 -26.67 -0.99
C TYR A 433 -3.66 -25.97 -2.28
N LEU A 434 -3.64 -24.64 -2.27
CA LEU A 434 -3.20 -23.80 -3.38
C LEU A 434 -1.91 -23.09 -2.97
N TYR A 435 -0.86 -23.28 -3.76
CA TYR A 435 0.45 -22.64 -3.52
C TYR A 435 0.63 -21.44 -4.46
N HIS A 436 0.82 -20.29 -3.88
CA HIS A 436 1.07 -19.02 -4.55
C HIS A 436 2.48 -18.56 -4.19
N ASN A 437 3.33 -18.21 -5.18
CA ASN A 437 4.73 -17.88 -4.97
C ASN A 437 5.13 -16.63 -5.78
N LYS A 438 4.54 -15.48 -5.48
CA LYS A 438 4.87 -14.24 -6.17
C LYS A 438 5.87 -13.39 -5.37
N ILE A 439 5.64 -13.26 -4.07
CA ILE A 439 6.44 -12.40 -3.20
C ILE A 439 7.85 -12.95 -3.10
N ASP A 440 8.01 -14.21 -2.68
CA ASP A 440 9.31 -14.83 -2.51
C ASP A 440 10.08 -14.93 -3.83
N ALA A 441 9.42 -15.35 -4.92
CA ALA A 441 10.04 -15.44 -6.24
C ALA A 441 10.58 -14.09 -6.77
N THR A 442 10.02 -12.96 -6.32
CA THR A 442 10.48 -11.61 -6.63
C THR A 442 11.62 -11.21 -5.69
N GLY A 443 11.43 -11.43 -4.38
CA GLY A 443 12.38 -11.02 -3.34
C GLY A 443 13.71 -11.77 -3.35
N GLU A 444 13.73 -13.08 -3.65
CA GLU A 444 14.95 -13.91 -3.64
C GLU A 444 15.92 -13.61 -4.80
N LYS A 445 15.54 -12.82 -5.78
CA LYS A 445 16.40 -12.49 -6.92
C LYS A 445 17.00 -11.10 -6.78
N LEU A 446 18.31 -10.98 -6.79
CA LEU A 446 19.02 -9.70 -6.69
C LEU A 446 18.54 -8.65 -7.72
N ALA A 447 18.09 -9.09 -8.89
CA ALA A 447 17.62 -8.20 -9.95
C ALA A 447 16.21 -7.62 -9.68
N THR A 448 15.40 -8.27 -8.84
CA THR A 448 14.01 -7.89 -8.58
C THR A 448 13.69 -7.70 -7.10
N GLU A 449 14.66 -7.84 -6.20
CA GLU A 449 14.43 -7.67 -4.75
C GLU A 449 13.88 -6.28 -4.37
N SER A 450 14.16 -5.26 -5.18
CA SER A 450 13.60 -3.91 -5.00
C SER A 450 12.09 -3.84 -5.23
N ASP A 451 11.54 -4.76 -6.03
CA ASP A 451 10.16 -4.73 -6.48
C ASP A 451 9.25 -5.59 -5.56
N VAL A 452 9.81 -6.11 -4.45
CA VAL A 452 9.09 -7.01 -3.55
C VAL A 452 7.81 -6.38 -2.97
N PHE A 453 7.80 -5.07 -2.72
CA PHE A 453 6.60 -4.41 -2.21
C PHE A 453 5.51 -4.26 -3.29
N ASP A 454 5.87 -4.11 -4.55
CA ASP A 454 4.91 -4.16 -5.65
C ASP A 454 4.38 -5.58 -5.84
N ALA A 455 5.23 -6.61 -5.72
CA ALA A 455 4.81 -8.00 -5.68
C ALA A 455 3.85 -8.30 -4.51
N CYS A 456 4.00 -7.63 -3.35
CA CYS A 456 3.03 -7.71 -2.26
C CYS A 456 1.66 -7.16 -2.66
N ALA A 457 1.61 -5.98 -3.30
CA ALA A 457 0.34 -5.38 -3.75
C ALA A 457 -0.38 -6.26 -4.78
N GLU A 458 0.35 -6.74 -5.78
CA GLU A 458 -0.18 -7.67 -6.78
C GLU A 458 -0.66 -8.99 -6.15
N SER A 459 0.05 -9.48 -5.12
CA SER A 459 -0.36 -10.68 -4.39
C SER A 459 -1.66 -10.47 -3.63
N VAL A 460 -1.89 -9.30 -3.05
CA VAL A 460 -3.18 -8.95 -2.41
C VAL A 460 -4.32 -9.11 -3.41
N ASP A 461 -4.20 -8.55 -4.60
CA ASP A 461 -5.24 -8.62 -5.64
C ASP A 461 -5.47 -10.07 -6.11
N GLU A 462 -4.40 -10.85 -6.32
CA GLU A 462 -4.49 -12.24 -6.73
C GLU A 462 -5.14 -13.12 -5.66
N LEU A 463 -4.73 -13.00 -4.40
CA LEU A 463 -5.28 -13.78 -3.28
C LEU A 463 -6.76 -13.46 -3.06
N VAL A 464 -7.15 -12.19 -3.11
CA VAL A 464 -8.55 -11.74 -3.04
C VAL A 464 -9.35 -12.31 -4.21
N SER A 465 -8.84 -12.25 -5.44
CA SER A 465 -9.48 -12.79 -6.63
C SER A 465 -9.72 -14.31 -6.51
N ILE A 466 -8.72 -15.08 -6.04
CA ILE A 466 -8.83 -16.53 -5.83
C ILE A 466 -9.90 -16.82 -4.77
N ALA A 467 -9.85 -16.16 -3.62
CA ALA A 467 -10.81 -16.38 -2.53
C ALA A 467 -12.26 -16.09 -2.97
N LYS A 468 -12.48 -15.03 -3.73
CA LYS A 468 -13.78 -14.69 -4.32
C LYS A 468 -14.25 -15.75 -5.31
N ARG A 469 -13.37 -16.25 -6.19
CA ARG A 469 -13.70 -17.31 -7.16
C ARG A 469 -14.11 -18.60 -6.46
N VAL A 470 -13.37 -19.05 -5.44
CA VAL A 470 -13.70 -20.22 -4.64
C VAL A 470 -15.11 -20.11 -4.06
N CYS A 471 -15.43 -19.02 -3.39
CA CYS A 471 -16.74 -18.80 -2.77
C CYS A 471 -17.88 -18.61 -3.81
N THR A 472 -17.56 -18.17 -5.02
CA THR A 472 -18.51 -18.05 -6.13
C THR A 472 -18.77 -19.41 -6.79
N ASP A 473 -17.72 -20.19 -7.02
CA ASP A 473 -17.83 -21.52 -7.64
C ASP A 473 -18.56 -22.51 -6.72
N VAL A 474 -18.32 -22.46 -5.40
CA VAL A 474 -18.99 -23.30 -4.40
C VAL A 474 -19.53 -22.43 -3.24
N PRO A 475 -20.81 -22.04 -3.28
CA PRO A 475 -21.44 -21.32 -2.19
C PRO A 475 -21.36 -22.10 -0.87
N GLY A 476 -20.84 -21.46 0.18
CA GLY A 476 -20.56 -22.09 1.48
C GLY A 476 -19.18 -22.72 1.60
N ALA A 477 -18.30 -22.52 0.60
CA ALA A 477 -16.87 -22.77 0.75
C ALA A 477 -16.23 -21.82 1.77
N ARG A 478 -15.14 -22.27 2.39
CA ARG A 478 -14.27 -21.45 3.23
C ARG A 478 -12.85 -21.47 2.69
N VAL A 479 -12.23 -20.32 2.69
CA VAL A 479 -10.84 -20.14 2.28
C VAL A 479 -10.04 -19.73 3.51
N THR A 480 -8.94 -20.42 3.77
CA THR A 480 -7.94 -20.04 4.77
C THR A 480 -6.69 -19.63 4.04
N ILE A 481 -6.30 -18.36 4.15
CA ILE A 481 -5.07 -17.83 3.53
C ILE A 481 -4.01 -17.76 4.62
N THR A 482 -2.81 -18.27 4.32
CA THR A 482 -1.68 -18.28 5.25
C THR A 482 -0.35 -18.19 4.48
N SER A 483 0.76 -18.26 5.20
CA SER A 483 2.11 -18.26 4.66
C SER A 483 2.97 -19.34 5.30
N ASP A 484 4.06 -19.66 4.68
CA ASP A 484 5.12 -20.50 5.23
C ASP A 484 6.07 -19.73 6.14
N HIS A 485 6.38 -18.48 5.81
CA HIS A 485 7.16 -17.52 6.58
C HIS A 485 6.86 -16.08 6.14
N GLY A 486 7.41 -15.10 6.85
CA GLY A 486 7.51 -13.75 6.36
C GLY A 486 8.96 -13.39 5.98
N PHE A 487 9.28 -12.09 5.89
CA PHE A 487 10.61 -11.63 5.51
C PHE A 487 10.95 -10.28 6.13
N LEU A 488 12.26 -10.00 6.25
CA LEU A 488 12.77 -8.66 6.47
C LEU A 488 13.14 -8.02 5.13
N PHE A 489 12.81 -6.75 5.00
CA PHE A 489 13.19 -5.94 3.85
C PHE A 489 13.64 -4.55 4.29
N THR A 490 14.79 -4.12 3.75
CA THR A 490 15.29 -2.76 3.90
C THR A 490 15.58 -2.18 2.52
N ALA A 491 15.08 -0.98 2.23
CA ALA A 491 15.25 -0.37 0.91
C ALA A 491 16.72 -0.03 0.59
N ASN A 492 17.50 0.28 1.62
CA ASN A 492 18.94 0.47 1.52
C ASN A 492 19.68 -0.76 2.05
N GLU A 493 20.87 -1.03 1.50
CA GLU A 493 21.77 -2.04 2.07
C GLU A 493 22.13 -1.65 3.50
N LEU A 494 22.12 -2.62 4.41
CA LEU A 494 22.53 -2.39 5.79
C LEU A 494 24.02 -2.05 5.88
N PRO A 495 24.45 -1.28 6.90
CA PRO A 495 25.85 -1.03 7.16
C PRO A 495 26.64 -2.33 7.41
N GLU A 496 27.91 -2.36 7.01
CA GLU A 496 28.81 -3.53 7.19
C GLU A 496 28.85 -4.07 8.63
N CYS A 497 28.69 -3.22 9.64
CA CYS A 497 28.66 -3.63 11.05
C CYS A 497 27.43 -4.47 11.44
N LEU A 498 26.41 -4.52 10.60
CA LEU A 498 25.22 -5.37 10.78
C LEU A 498 25.31 -6.68 9.98
N PHE A 499 26.51 -7.03 9.49
CA PHE A 499 26.76 -8.33 8.85
C PHE A 499 27.75 -9.14 9.67
N LEU A 500 27.36 -10.38 9.98
CA LEU A 500 28.25 -11.38 10.57
C LEU A 500 29.06 -12.03 9.45
N GLY A 501 30.39 -12.03 9.61
CA GLY A 501 31.30 -12.64 8.66
C GLY A 501 31.52 -14.11 8.94
N LYS A 502 32.35 -14.77 8.11
CA LYS A 502 32.71 -16.17 8.28
C LYS A 502 33.46 -16.43 9.61
N ASN A 503 34.21 -15.44 10.09
CA ASN A 503 34.98 -15.54 11.34
C ASN A 503 34.10 -15.40 12.59
N ASP A 504 32.84 -14.93 12.41
CA ASP A 504 31.86 -14.80 13.49
C ASP A 504 31.02 -16.07 13.63
N LEU A 505 31.18 -17.05 12.72
CA LEU A 505 30.53 -18.35 12.78
C LEU A 505 31.36 -19.32 13.58
N PRO A 506 30.76 -20.31 14.27
CA PRO A 506 31.49 -21.38 14.92
C PRO A 506 32.35 -22.16 13.91
N ASP A 507 33.52 -22.68 14.36
CA ASP A 507 34.40 -23.52 13.55
C ASP A 507 33.79 -24.92 13.23
N GLU A 508 32.71 -25.26 13.89
CA GLU A 508 31.96 -26.51 13.69
C GLU A 508 31.21 -26.51 12.34
N PRO A 509 30.93 -27.69 11.78
CA PRO A 509 30.23 -27.79 10.49
C PRO A 509 28.84 -27.17 10.57
N VAL A 510 28.66 -26.06 9.87
CA VAL A 510 27.35 -25.46 9.61
C VAL A 510 26.65 -26.36 8.61
N LEU A 511 25.70 -27.15 9.09
CA LEU A 511 24.99 -28.14 8.26
C LEU A 511 23.93 -27.50 7.38
N PHE A 512 23.41 -26.38 7.84
CA PHE A 512 22.39 -25.63 7.10
C PHE A 512 22.57 -24.14 7.36
N GLY A 513 22.66 -23.34 6.30
CA GLY A 513 22.82 -21.91 6.47
C GLY A 513 22.00 -21.14 5.44
N LYS A 514 21.07 -20.35 5.89
CA LYS A 514 20.45 -19.25 5.16
C LYS A 514 20.96 -17.93 5.75
N ARG A 515 20.57 -16.78 5.21
CA ARG A 515 21.12 -15.48 5.65
C ARG A 515 20.85 -15.13 7.11
N HIS A 516 19.82 -15.73 7.70
CA HIS A 516 19.40 -15.46 9.07
C HIS A 516 19.50 -16.66 10.01
N ALA A 517 19.81 -17.85 9.53
CA ALA A 517 19.84 -19.01 10.38
C ALA A 517 21.03 -19.91 10.07
N VAL A 518 21.64 -20.38 11.12
CA VAL A 518 22.69 -21.42 11.08
C VAL A 518 22.27 -22.50 12.05
N VAL A 519 22.23 -23.74 11.59
CA VAL A 519 22.05 -24.91 12.44
C VAL A 519 23.36 -25.65 12.47
N ALA A 520 23.91 -25.90 13.63
CA ALA A 520 25.22 -26.51 13.81
C ALA A 520 25.15 -27.60 14.87
N GLN A 521 26.09 -28.54 14.84
CA GLN A 521 26.16 -29.64 15.78
C GLN A 521 26.87 -29.24 17.10
N GLY A 522 26.28 -29.59 18.21
CA GLY A 522 26.79 -29.89 19.50
C GLY A 522 27.50 -28.92 20.41
N ASP A 523 28.38 -29.47 21.19
CA ASP A 523 28.93 -28.91 22.43
C ASP A 523 29.64 -27.56 22.32
N ALA A 524 30.26 -27.26 21.18
CA ALA A 524 30.98 -25.98 20.97
C ALA A 524 30.04 -24.75 20.95
N LEU A 525 28.75 -24.95 20.80
CA LEU A 525 27.75 -23.90 20.77
C LEU A 525 27.09 -23.66 22.13
N ALA A 526 27.27 -24.54 23.09
CA ALA A 526 26.73 -24.39 24.43
C ALA A 526 27.19 -23.08 25.08
N ASP A 527 28.42 -22.65 24.85
CA ASP A 527 28.95 -21.39 25.35
C ASP A 527 28.38 -20.17 24.64
N ILE A 528 28.09 -20.29 23.36
CA ILE A 528 27.39 -19.24 22.56
C ILE A 528 25.93 -19.17 22.96
N ALA A 529 25.27 -20.31 23.13
CA ALA A 529 23.87 -20.44 23.52
C ALA A 529 23.62 -20.06 24.98
N ASN A 530 24.59 -20.28 25.88
CA ASN A 530 24.46 -19.90 27.28
C ASN A 530 24.58 -18.39 27.55
N GLY A 531 24.66 -17.60 26.47
CA GLY A 531 24.43 -16.18 26.49
C GLY A 531 25.32 -15.42 27.46
N ALA A 532 26.58 -15.19 27.10
CA ALA A 532 27.20 -13.97 27.58
C ALA A 532 26.30 -12.78 27.15
N ASP A 533 25.95 -11.92 28.09
CA ASP A 533 25.27 -10.64 27.76
C ASP A 533 26.03 -9.99 26.60
N GLY A 534 25.36 -9.85 25.44
CA GLY A 534 25.95 -9.28 24.23
C GLY A 534 26.27 -10.27 23.10
N SER A 535 25.90 -11.56 23.20
CA SER A 535 25.98 -12.47 22.04
C SER A 535 25.19 -11.94 20.85
N PRO A 536 25.76 -11.88 19.63
CA PRO A 536 25.06 -11.48 18.43
C PRO A 536 24.04 -12.54 17.96
N TYR A 537 23.96 -13.68 18.65
CA TYR A 537 23.11 -14.82 18.31
C TYR A 537 22.05 -15.10 19.36
N LEU A 538 20.99 -15.74 18.88
CA LEU A 538 19.94 -16.38 19.65
C LEU A 538 20.00 -17.88 19.40
N ALA A 539 19.92 -18.66 20.47
CA ALA A 539 19.91 -20.12 20.39
C ALA A 539 18.46 -20.63 20.30
N MET A 540 18.24 -21.60 19.40
CA MET A 540 16.96 -22.24 19.17
C MET A 540 17.06 -23.73 19.42
N ASN A 541 16.20 -24.29 20.27
CA ASN A 541 16.07 -25.72 20.44
C ASN A 541 15.56 -26.37 19.15
N MET A 542 16.26 -27.40 18.68
CA MET A 542 15.94 -28.11 17.43
C MET A 542 15.41 -29.53 17.67
N ASP A 543 15.21 -29.98 18.90
CA ASP A 543 14.83 -31.36 19.23
C ASP A 543 13.52 -31.81 18.58
N HIS A 544 12.63 -30.86 18.31
CA HIS A 544 11.33 -31.12 17.69
C HIS A 544 11.43 -31.45 16.18
N VAL A 545 12.55 -31.08 15.52
CA VAL A 545 12.78 -31.35 14.08
C VAL A 545 14.04 -32.18 13.83
N VAL A 546 14.94 -32.30 14.81
CA VAL A 546 16.14 -33.14 14.77
C VAL A 546 16.22 -33.96 16.07
N PRO A 547 15.32 -34.97 16.24
CA PRO A 547 15.25 -35.73 17.49
C PRO A 547 16.54 -36.45 17.82
N GLY A 548 17.02 -36.33 19.08
CA GLY A 548 18.17 -37.03 19.62
C GLY A 548 19.49 -36.55 19.05
N GLY A 549 19.53 -35.36 18.46
CA GLY A 549 20.73 -34.74 17.94
C GLY A 549 21.24 -33.62 18.85
N ASP A 550 22.55 -33.41 18.83
CA ASP A 550 23.21 -32.31 19.51
C ASP A 550 23.19 -31.02 18.63
N TYR A 551 22.02 -30.73 18.04
CA TYR A 551 21.88 -29.61 17.11
C TYR A 551 21.21 -28.43 17.79
N VAL A 552 21.80 -27.24 17.57
CA VAL A 552 21.24 -25.95 18.02
C VAL A 552 21.09 -25.04 16.81
N GLY A 553 19.94 -24.45 16.68
CA GLY A 553 19.72 -23.38 15.71
C GLY A 553 20.33 -22.07 16.21
N LEU A 554 21.01 -21.34 15.34
CA LEU A 554 21.52 -20.01 15.63
C LEU A 554 20.85 -19.00 14.70
N ALA A 555 20.20 -18.01 15.27
CA ALA A 555 19.67 -16.87 14.56
C ALA A 555 20.43 -15.60 14.95
N PRO A 556 20.75 -14.70 14.02
CA PRO A 556 21.26 -13.39 14.36
C PRO A 556 20.23 -12.61 15.19
N ARG A 557 20.71 -11.82 16.14
CA ARG A 557 19.86 -10.98 16.98
C ARG A 557 19.41 -9.74 16.20
N GLY A 558 18.12 -9.43 16.21
CA GLY A 558 17.57 -8.23 15.60
C GLY A 558 17.62 -8.26 14.06
N ILE A 559 18.17 -7.21 13.45
CA ILE A 559 18.25 -7.04 11.99
C ILE A 559 19.62 -7.46 11.39
N VAL A 560 20.47 -8.10 12.17
CA VAL A 560 21.81 -8.55 11.73
C VAL A 560 21.68 -9.69 10.72
N HIS A 561 22.52 -9.71 9.70
CA HIS A 561 22.52 -10.71 8.64
C HIS A 561 23.85 -11.49 8.59
N TYR A 562 23.81 -12.72 8.10
CA TYR A 562 25.01 -13.42 7.68
C TYR A 562 25.47 -12.94 6.31
N LYS A 563 26.76 -12.62 6.17
CA LYS A 563 27.34 -12.21 4.89
C LYS A 563 27.51 -13.43 3.98
N ARG A 564 26.79 -13.43 2.84
CA ARG A 564 26.90 -14.47 1.81
C ARG A 564 27.21 -13.89 0.45
N PRO A 565 28.21 -14.44 -0.28
CA PRO A 565 28.49 -14.04 -1.66
C PRO A 565 27.30 -14.35 -2.57
N GLY A 566 26.92 -13.40 -3.42
CA GLY A 566 25.95 -13.60 -4.50
C GLY A 566 24.46 -13.69 -4.09
N GLY A 567 24.12 -13.50 -2.82
CA GLY A 567 22.73 -13.49 -2.37
C GLY A 567 22.11 -12.09 -2.41
N THR A 568 20.78 -12.00 -2.22
CA THR A 568 20.05 -10.76 -1.99
C THR A 568 20.57 -10.04 -0.76
N LYS A 569 20.50 -8.72 -0.75
CA LYS A 569 21.08 -7.89 0.33
C LYS A 569 20.00 -7.18 1.13
N ARG A 570 18.85 -6.96 0.53
CA ARG A 570 17.73 -6.21 1.08
C ARG A 570 16.59 -7.10 1.55
N TYR A 571 16.33 -8.19 0.82
CA TYR A 571 15.33 -9.20 1.12
C TYR A 571 15.96 -10.41 1.80
N VAL A 572 15.52 -10.73 3.00
CA VAL A 572 16.03 -11.89 3.75
C VAL A 572 14.94 -12.54 4.58
N HIS A 573 15.06 -13.87 4.75
CA HIS A 573 14.22 -14.68 5.63
C HIS A 573 15.04 -15.83 6.23
N GLY A 574 14.48 -16.57 7.17
CA GLY A 574 15.13 -17.70 7.84
C GLY A 574 15.49 -17.41 9.30
N GLY A 575 15.26 -16.17 9.77
CA GLY A 575 15.54 -15.73 11.13
C GLY A 575 14.35 -15.79 12.07
N VAL A 576 14.40 -14.93 13.08
CA VAL A 576 13.45 -14.93 14.21
C VAL A 576 12.84 -13.54 14.45
N SER A 577 12.92 -12.63 13.51
CA SER A 577 12.25 -11.34 13.64
C SER A 577 10.72 -11.50 13.65
N LEU A 578 10.00 -10.51 14.20
CA LEU A 578 8.54 -10.48 14.18
C LEU A 578 8.02 -10.55 12.74
N GLN A 579 8.68 -9.86 11.81
CA GLN A 579 8.33 -9.81 10.40
C GLN A 579 8.48 -11.17 9.68
N GLU A 580 9.35 -12.06 10.18
CA GLU A 580 9.58 -13.40 9.64
C GLU A 580 8.72 -14.46 10.32
N LEU A 581 8.56 -14.37 11.67
CA LEU A 581 7.91 -15.42 12.47
C LEU A 581 6.39 -15.25 12.59
N VAL A 582 5.85 -14.03 12.50
CA VAL A 582 4.40 -13.82 12.63
C VAL A 582 3.70 -14.11 11.31
N VAL A 583 3.34 -15.38 11.14
CA VAL A 583 2.63 -15.86 9.94
C VAL A 583 1.13 -15.60 10.08
N PRO A 584 0.49 -14.95 9.08
CA PRO A 584 -0.93 -14.68 9.12
C PRO A 584 -1.78 -15.93 8.91
N VAL A 585 -3.00 -15.91 9.47
CA VAL A 585 -4.07 -16.85 9.16
C VAL A 585 -5.35 -16.06 8.92
N VAL A 586 -5.77 -15.94 7.65
CA VAL A 586 -6.96 -15.18 7.24
C VAL A 586 -8.03 -16.15 6.82
N GLY A 587 -9.09 -16.27 7.60
CA GLY A 587 -10.27 -17.05 7.23
C GLY A 587 -11.28 -16.19 6.48
N TYR A 588 -11.76 -16.65 5.35
CA TYR A 588 -12.77 -15.98 4.54
C TYR A 588 -13.94 -16.90 4.21
N ARG A 589 -15.15 -16.39 4.38
CA ARG A 589 -16.38 -16.96 3.85
C ARG A 589 -17.29 -15.90 3.27
N ARG A 590 -18.10 -16.27 2.31
CA ARG A 590 -19.15 -15.40 1.78
C ARG A 590 -20.50 -15.84 2.35
N LEU A 591 -21.15 -14.95 3.10
CA LEU A 591 -22.47 -15.15 3.67
C LEU A 591 -23.54 -15.11 2.57
N SER A 592 -24.53 -15.96 2.69
CA SER A 592 -25.76 -15.89 1.88
C SER A 592 -26.60 -14.69 2.34
N ALA A 593 -27.27 -14.03 1.42
CA ALA A 593 -28.23 -12.95 1.74
C ALA A 593 -29.38 -13.39 2.68
N SER A 594 -29.58 -14.69 2.82
CA SER A 594 -30.56 -15.27 3.77
C SER A 594 -29.98 -15.55 5.16
N SER A 595 -28.68 -15.35 5.37
CA SER A 595 -28.04 -15.52 6.69
C SER A 595 -28.46 -14.41 7.65
N LYS A 596 -28.68 -14.76 8.92
CA LYS A 596 -28.94 -13.76 9.98
C LYS A 596 -27.72 -12.85 10.26
N GLU A 597 -26.54 -13.31 9.92
CA GLU A 597 -25.26 -12.59 10.08
C GLU A 597 -24.93 -11.73 8.85
N PHE A 598 -25.75 -11.82 7.79
CA PHE A 598 -25.51 -11.06 6.57
C PHE A 598 -25.77 -9.57 6.82
N VAL A 599 -24.72 -8.78 6.72
CA VAL A 599 -24.81 -7.31 6.68
C VAL A 599 -24.79 -6.93 5.22
N ASP A 600 -25.91 -6.38 4.73
CA ASP A 600 -25.95 -5.88 3.36
C ASP A 600 -25.05 -4.66 3.22
N THR A 601 -24.33 -4.61 2.12
CA THR A 601 -23.58 -3.41 1.75
C THR A 601 -24.59 -2.32 1.42
N GLN A 602 -24.55 -1.21 2.15
CA GLN A 602 -25.34 -0.05 1.81
C GLN A 602 -24.76 0.56 0.53
N THR A 603 -25.60 0.68 -0.50
CA THR A 603 -25.22 1.52 -1.64
C THR A 603 -25.29 2.98 -1.20
N ALA A 604 -24.20 3.72 -1.42
CA ALA A 604 -24.24 5.16 -1.23
C ALA A 604 -25.36 5.76 -2.09
N LYS A 605 -26.20 6.59 -1.50
CA LYS A 605 -27.15 7.37 -2.28
C LYS A 605 -26.38 8.45 -3.03
N LEU A 606 -26.23 8.23 -4.31
CA LEU A 606 -25.51 9.12 -5.20
C LEU A 606 -26.51 9.91 -6.02
N ARG A 607 -26.32 11.21 -6.06
CA ARG A 607 -27.03 12.10 -6.99
C ARG A 607 -26.08 12.53 -8.10
N VAL A 608 -26.53 12.35 -9.33
CA VAL A 608 -25.81 12.85 -10.51
C VAL A 608 -25.90 14.37 -10.54
N LEU A 609 -24.78 15.06 -10.44
CA LEU A 609 -24.69 16.52 -10.53
C LEU A 609 -24.51 17.00 -11.96
N SER A 610 -24.18 16.10 -12.90
CA SER A 610 -24.04 16.48 -14.31
C SER A 610 -25.38 16.87 -14.90
N GLU A 611 -25.51 18.10 -15.38
CA GLU A 611 -26.74 18.62 -15.97
C GLU A 611 -27.07 18.00 -17.35
N SER A 612 -26.02 17.60 -18.10
CA SER A 612 -26.19 16.96 -19.41
C SER A 612 -26.40 15.45 -19.25
N ARG A 613 -27.56 14.99 -19.76
CA ARG A 613 -27.90 13.56 -19.86
C ARG A 613 -27.61 12.97 -21.25
N ARG A 614 -26.99 13.74 -22.16
CA ARG A 614 -26.60 13.28 -23.49
C ARG A 614 -25.10 13.03 -23.54
N VAL A 615 -24.73 11.80 -23.88
CA VAL A 615 -23.36 11.41 -24.15
C VAL A 615 -23.14 11.54 -25.66
N THR A 616 -22.29 12.47 -26.08
CA THR A 616 -21.95 12.72 -27.48
C THR A 616 -20.54 12.27 -27.83
N ASN A 617 -19.71 11.95 -26.84
CA ASN A 617 -18.33 11.53 -26.99
C ASN A 617 -18.10 10.13 -26.39
N SER A 618 -17.08 9.44 -26.88
CA SER A 618 -16.64 8.13 -26.36
C SER A 618 -16.05 8.18 -24.94
N LEU A 619 -15.62 9.35 -24.48
CA LEU A 619 -15.19 9.64 -23.11
C LEU A 619 -16.13 10.70 -22.53
N PHE A 620 -16.69 10.45 -21.34
CA PHE A 620 -17.55 11.39 -20.63
C PHE A 620 -17.39 11.22 -19.12
N GLY A 621 -17.40 12.33 -18.41
CA GLY A 621 -17.37 12.35 -16.94
C GLY A 621 -18.77 12.48 -16.35
N ILE A 622 -19.03 11.74 -15.27
CA ILE A 622 -20.24 11.88 -14.48
C ILE A 622 -19.84 12.38 -13.09
N LYS A 623 -20.35 13.55 -12.69
CA LYS A 623 -20.23 14.02 -11.31
C LYS A 623 -21.31 13.38 -10.45
N LEU A 624 -20.88 12.73 -9.39
CA LEU A 624 -21.74 12.10 -8.40
C LEU A 624 -21.56 12.81 -7.04
N LEU A 625 -22.64 13.16 -6.39
CA LEU A 625 -22.66 13.63 -5.01
C LEU A 625 -23.20 12.52 -4.13
N GLN A 626 -22.46 12.13 -3.11
CA GLN A 626 -23.00 11.28 -2.05
C GLN A 626 -23.84 12.15 -1.11
N GLU A 627 -25.15 11.89 -1.03
CA GLU A 627 -26.12 12.73 -0.31
C GLU A 627 -26.08 12.52 1.21
N GLU A 628 -25.71 11.32 1.67
CA GLU A 628 -25.71 10.95 3.08
C GLU A 628 -24.40 10.24 3.44
N ALA A 629 -23.83 10.55 4.61
CA ALA A 629 -22.70 9.79 5.14
C ALA A 629 -23.18 8.36 5.42
N ALA A 630 -22.54 7.39 4.79
CA ALA A 630 -22.87 5.99 5.03
C ALA A 630 -21.96 5.41 6.13
N THR A 631 -22.59 4.71 7.09
CA THR A 631 -21.90 3.98 8.15
C THR A 631 -21.98 2.48 7.85
N GLY A 632 -20.84 1.77 7.85
CA GLY A 632 -20.76 0.34 7.56
C GLY A 632 -20.11 0.00 6.21
N LYS A 633 -20.43 -1.18 5.64
CA LYS A 633 -19.92 -1.60 4.33
C LYS A 633 -20.59 -0.77 3.23
N VAL A 634 -19.84 0.13 2.63
CA VAL A 634 -20.32 0.99 1.54
C VAL A 634 -19.64 0.57 0.24
N LEU A 635 -20.44 0.30 -0.77
CA LEU A 635 -19.98 0.19 -2.15
C LEU A 635 -20.15 1.56 -2.83
N PRO A 636 -19.18 1.99 -3.62
CA PRO A 636 -19.30 3.23 -4.39
C PRO A 636 -20.42 3.18 -5.42
#